data_2826b4afd402996879280fde77d6584f
#
_entry.id   2826b4afd402996879280fde77d6584f
#
_cell.length_a   1.000
_cell.length_b   1.000
_cell.length_c   1.000
_cell.angle_alpha   90.00
_cell.angle_beta   90.00
_cell.angle_gamma   90.00
#
_symmetry.space_group_name_H-M   'P 1'
#
loop_
_entity.id
_entity.type
_entity.pdbx_description
1 polymer ?
#
loop_
_entity_poly.entity_id
_entity_poly.type
_entity_poly.pdbx_seq_one_letter_code
_entity_poly.pdbx_strand_id
1 'polypeptide(L)'
;MKASDTMQIKQLREGTKEKSFSWEIIYQKLYTKYLKSPLTKRYLFKIRRRLEIINIDDEYLTRKQTSEILTKALAIIIPVTLIIIFITKSNSLLMAIMLIFELFIIDTLVDGMVDKIDNKLLVQQIDFFAEIRHAYHEFNMVEEAIYQVAQGDSAPEMSRQAEKIYEILISNDPESELEKYYDIAPNSYLKEFAGISYLTKEFGDRTVDKTSLYLKNLNNISQEMQLEILKRDKLDYVFQSLSVISILPLLALEPIKNWAVSQFSFTKAFYYGKNGMVVQLLIVILTFVCYILTRKLKDNGSTVINTKPEHPWEEKLYNITIIKKVVDLFIPKDGTKERRKLKNLIKDAASKDKIEWIYVKRLLLTVLTFFASLIIFAQLHKIEINYIYTEPTTTFDIVGEMSGKQLKKAEELTKSDNKFLDRFKGKTNTTQEEIEKAMKKSKDYENSTEEEIETAAERVLEKLRKINSEYLSWFEMILAMVFAIIAYNLPVWLLFFQAKMRTMEMENEVMQFQTIILMLMRIERVNVEMILEWLERYSNIFREPITRCVNNYESGPWEALEEMKDDVNYKEFIRLIESLQAAVEKIPIAEAFDELDSERDYYQERRKESNNRLISKKGMIGKVIGFAPMVGLFVGYLIVPLVFIGLMSMTSSFNSMSSMA
;
A
#
# COMPACT_ATOMS: atom_id res chain seq x y z
N MET A 1 -28.54 -29.81 50.29
CA MET A 1 -28.20 -29.60 48.86
C MET A 1 -27.56 -28.25 48.53
N LYS A 2 -27.41 -27.32 49.48
CA LYS A 2 -26.74 -26.00 49.23
C LYS A 2 -25.31 -25.88 49.74
N ALA A 3 -24.79 -26.86 50.49
CA ALA A 3 -23.41 -26.81 51.02
C ALA A 3 -22.38 -27.54 50.15
N SER A 4 -22.80 -28.51 49.32
CA SER A 4 -21.91 -29.23 48.39
C SER A 4 -21.53 -28.40 47.15
N ASP A 5 -22.47 -27.60 46.64
CA ASP A 5 -22.22 -26.77 45.47
C ASP A 5 -21.27 -25.61 45.74
N THR A 6 -21.32 -25.05 46.97
CA THR A 6 -20.38 -24.01 47.42
C THR A 6 -18.96 -24.54 47.63
N MET A 7 -18.81 -25.79 48.00
CA MET A 7 -17.49 -26.43 48.13
C MET A 7 -16.87 -26.79 46.76
N GLN A 8 -17.68 -27.27 45.81
CA GLN A 8 -17.19 -27.52 44.44
C GLN A 8 -16.76 -26.24 43.72
N ILE A 9 -17.52 -25.15 43.87
CA ILE A 9 -17.14 -23.84 43.31
C ILE A 9 -15.88 -23.28 43.98
N LYS A 10 -15.65 -23.56 45.27
CA LYS A 10 -14.44 -23.17 45.99
C LYS A 10 -13.23 -24.01 45.58
N GLN A 11 -13.38 -25.30 45.34
CA GLN A 11 -12.33 -26.19 44.86
C GLN A 11 -11.99 -25.93 43.39
N LEU A 12 -12.95 -25.55 42.51
CA LEU A 12 -12.70 -25.06 41.16
C LEU A 12 -11.99 -23.71 41.14
N ARG A 13 -12.17 -22.85 42.14
CA ARG A 13 -11.43 -21.58 42.27
C ARG A 13 -10.03 -21.72 42.86
N GLU A 14 -9.77 -22.74 43.65
CA GLU A 14 -8.45 -22.99 44.26
C GLU A 14 -7.54 -23.87 43.41
N GLY A 15 -8.09 -24.65 42.46
CA GLY A 15 -7.33 -25.51 41.52
C GLY A 15 -6.69 -24.79 40.36
N THR A 16 -6.95 -23.50 40.15
CA THR A 16 -6.42 -22.72 39.01
C THR A 16 -5.55 -21.54 39.44
N LYS A 17 -4.80 -21.70 40.52
CA LYS A 17 -3.69 -20.79 40.85
C LYS A 17 -2.33 -21.34 40.42
N GLU A 18 -2.22 -21.98 39.30
CA GLU A 18 -1.00 -21.87 38.52
C GLU A 18 -0.96 -20.47 37.89
N LYS A 19 0.04 -19.70 38.31
CA LYS A 19 0.43 -18.45 37.63
C LYS A 19 0.93 -18.79 36.21
N SER A 20 0.09 -19.31 35.34
CA SER A 20 0.32 -19.23 33.91
C SER A 20 0.36 -17.77 33.59
N PHE A 21 1.52 -17.32 33.15
CA PHE A 21 1.75 -15.97 32.68
C PHE A 21 0.79 -15.72 31.48
N SER A 22 -0.41 -15.23 31.81
CA SER A 22 -1.50 -15.14 30.85
C SER A 22 -1.20 -13.96 29.92
N TRP A 23 -0.73 -14.25 28.73
CA TRP A 23 -0.52 -13.28 27.67
C TRP A 23 -1.75 -12.39 27.44
N GLU A 24 -2.94 -12.91 27.74
CA GLU A 24 -4.19 -12.18 27.63
C GLU A 24 -4.24 -10.93 28.52
N ILE A 25 -3.85 -11.06 29.78
CA ILE A 25 -3.80 -9.94 30.73
C ILE A 25 -2.79 -8.90 30.28
N ILE A 26 -1.68 -9.34 29.67
CA ILE A 26 -0.66 -8.44 29.14
C ILE A 26 -1.21 -7.64 27.97
N TYR A 27 -1.86 -8.30 27.01
CA TYR A 27 -2.44 -7.60 25.86
C TYR A 27 -3.51 -6.60 26.27
N GLN A 28 -4.34 -6.87 27.26
CA GLN A 28 -5.32 -5.91 27.78
C GLN A 28 -4.64 -4.70 28.45
N LYS A 29 -3.55 -4.89 29.19
CA LYS A 29 -2.75 -3.79 29.75
C LYS A 29 -2.03 -2.99 28.65
N LEU A 30 -1.48 -3.65 27.63
CA LEU A 30 -0.82 -3.03 26.50
C LEU A 30 -1.81 -2.18 25.68
N TYR A 31 -3.06 -2.62 25.51
CA TYR A 31 -4.10 -1.85 24.86
C TYR A 31 -4.24 -0.44 25.45
N THR A 32 -4.35 -0.36 26.79
CA THR A 32 -4.47 0.94 27.47
C THR A 32 -3.22 1.81 27.35
N LYS A 33 -2.03 1.18 27.26
CA LYS A 33 -0.76 1.89 27.04
C LYS A 33 -0.65 2.44 25.63
N TYR A 34 -1.03 1.65 24.63
CA TYR A 34 -1.02 2.06 23.21
C TYR A 34 -2.04 3.17 22.94
N LEU A 35 -3.17 3.19 23.66
CA LEU A 35 -4.16 4.26 23.54
C LEU A 35 -3.61 5.63 23.97
N LYS A 36 -2.67 5.66 24.93
CA LYS A 36 -2.07 6.91 25.44
C LYS A 36 -1.00 7.48 24.53
N SER A 37 -0.35 6.64 23.72
CA SER A 37 0.72 7.11 22.81
C SER A 37 0.15 7.63 21.49
N PRO A 38 0.47 8.87 21.04
CA PRO A 38 -0.05 9.42 19.80
C PRO A 38 0.38 8.64 18.55
N LEU A 39 1.56 8.03 18.55
CA LEU A 39 2.08 7.25 17.43
C LEU A 39 1.34 5.92 17.24
N THR A 40 1.06 5.21 18.33
CA THR A 40 0.40 3.89 18.28
C THR A 40 -1.12 4.00 18.21
N LYS A 41 -1.70 5.09 18.71
CA LYS A 41 -3.15 5.34 18.76
C LYS A 41 -3.79 5.25 17.37
N ARG A 42 -3.16 5.81 16.34
CA ARG A 42 -3.66 5.78 14.95
C ARG A 42 -3.79 4.35 14.43
N TYR A 43 -2.75 3.52 14.62
CA TYR A 43 -2.76 2.12 14.20
C TYR A 43 -3.74 1.29 15.02
N LEU A 44 -3.81 1.52 16.32
CA LEU A 44 -4.74 0.86 17.21
C LEU A 44 -6.19 1.06 16.77
N PHE A 45 -6.63 2.28 16.47
CA PHE A 45 -7.98 2.53 15.98
C PHE A 45 -8.22 1.94 14.57
N LYS A 46 -7.21 1.95 13.70
CA LYS A 46 -7.30 1.32 12.37
C LYS A 46 -7.57 -0.18 12.48
N ILE A 47 -6.82 -0.89 13.33
CA ILE A 47 -6.98 -2.32 13.57
C ILE A 47 -8.32 -2.59 14.24
N ARG A 48 -8.61 -1.87 15.34
CA ARG A 48 -9.83 -2.04 16.12
C ARG A 48 -11.08 -1.96 15.23
N ARG A 49 -11.19 -0.94 14.40
CA ARG A 49 -12.35 -0.72 13.53
C ARG A 49 -12.62 -1.89 12.58
N ARG A 50 -11.58 -2.56 12.09
CA ARG A 50 -11.75 -3.74 11.23
C ARG A 50 -12.15 -4.98 12.06
N LEU A 51 -11.58 -5.13 13.26
CA LEU A 51 -11.87 -6.27 14.13
C LEU A 51 -13.24 -6.16 14.80
N GLU A 52 -13.77 -4.97 15.06
CA GLU A 52 -15.14 -4.75 15.57
C GLU A 52 -16.20 -5.33 14.64
N ILE A 53 -15.97 -5.30 13.33
CA ILE A 53 -16.86 -5.87 12.33
C ILE A 53 -16.83 -7.41 12.36
N ILE A 54 -15.66 -8.00 12.61
CA ILE A 54 -15.48 -9.45 12.66
C ILE A 54 -16.01 -10.02 13.99
N ASN A 55 -15.69 -9.36 15.10
CA ASN A 55 -16.04 -9.78 16.45
C ASN A 55 -17.26 -8.99 16.95
N ILE A 56 -18.43 -9.23 16.37
CA ILE A 56 -19.67 -8.56 16.78
C ILE A 56 -19.90 -8.80 18.28
N ASP A 57 -20.18 -7.71 19.02
CA ASP A 57 -20.54 -7.69 20.45
C ASP A 57 -19.46 -8.25 21.42
N ASP A 58 -18.24 -8.58 20.95
CA ASP A 58 -17.13 -9.03 21.79
C ASP A 58 -16.01 -7.98 21.89
N GLU A 59 -16.20 -6.99 22.76
CA GLU A 59 -15.22 -5.93 23.03
C GLU A 59 -13.93 -6.48 23.67
N TYR A 60 -14.02 -7.53 24.48
CA TYR A 60 -12.84 -8.12 25.13
C TYR A 60 -11.89 -8.76 24.12
N LEU A 61 -12.43 -9.55 23.20
CA LEU A 61 -11.65 -10.18 22.14
C LEU A 61 -11.09 -9.16 21.16
N THR A 62 -11.90 -8.16 20.79
CA THR A 62 -11.47 -7.07 19.91
C THR A 62 -10.27 -6.31 20.49
N ARG A 63 -10.28 -5.98 21.78
CA ARG A 63 -9.13 -5.35 22.46
C ARG A 63 -7.91 -6.26 22.51
N LYS A 64 -8.10 -7.54 22.81
CA LYS A 64 -7.03 -8.54 22.84
C LYS A 64 -6.35 -8.66 21.48
N GLN A 65 -7.11 -8.94 20.43
CA GLN A 65 -6.59 -9.11 19.08
C GLN A 65 -5.96 -7.82 18.54
N THR A 66 -6.56 -6.65 18.81
CA THR A 66 -6.00 -5.36 18.42
C THR A 66 -4.62 -5.13 19.03
N SER A 67 -4.47 -5.37 20.32
CA SER A 67 -3.18 -5.18 20.99
C SER A 67 -2.16 -6.25 20.61
N GLU A 68 -2.60 -7.47 20.34
CA GLU A 68 -1.75 -8.56 19.87
C GLU A 68 -1.14 -8.26 18.51
N ILE A 69 -1.97 -7.86 17.53
CA ILE A 69 -1.52 -7.46 16.18
C ILE A 69 -0.52 -6.32 16.27
N LEU A 70 -0.86 -5.27 17.03
CA LEU A 70 0.02 -4.10 17.16
C LEU A 70 1.34 -4.45 17.85
N THR A 71 1.31 -5.32 18.88
CA THR A 71 2.52 -5.80 19.56
C THR A 71 3.40 -6.61 18.62
N LYS A 72 2.82 -7.52 17.83
CA LYS A 72 3.56 -8.30 16.82
C LYS A 72 4.17 -7.41 15.74
N ALA A 73 3.42 -6.41 15.25
CA ALA A 73 3.93 -5.44 14.29
C ALA A 73 5.11 -4.64 14.86
N LEU A 74 5.00 -4.13 16.07
CA LEU A 74 6.08 -3.41 16.75
C LEU A 74 7.30 -4.28 17.03
N ALA A 75 7.09 -5.56 17.38
CA ALA A 75 8.18 -6.51 17.60
C ALA A 75 9.01 -6.78 16.32
N ILE A 76 8.41 -6.64 15.15
CA ILE A 76 9.13 -6.74 13.87
C ILE A 76 9.81 -5.41 13.51
N ILE A 77 9.13 -4.29 13.72
CA ILE A 77 9.60 -2.97 13.31
C ILE A 77 10.76 -2.47 14.16
N ILE A 78 10.71 -2.63 15.48
CA ILE A 78 11.78 -2.12 16.37
C ILE A 78 13.17 -2.66 15.98
N PRO A 79 13.39 -3.98 15.74
CA PRO A 79 14.65 -4.47 15.21
C PRO A 79 15.04 -3.88 13.86
N VAL A 80 14.06 -3.70 12.94
CA VAL A 80 14.31 -3.09 11.62
C VAL A 80 14.77 -1.65 11.77
N THR A 81 14.14 -0.85 12.64
CA THR A 81 14.58 0.52 12.97
C THR A 81 16.02 0.54 13.46
N LEU A 82 16.37 -0.37 14.38
CA LEU A 82 17.73 -0.47 14.91
C LEU A 82 18.75 -0.82 13.82
N ILE A 83 18.43 -1.74 12.92
CA ILE A 83 19.25 -2.11 11.77
C ILE A 83 19.42 -0.91 10.83
N ILE A 84 18.36 -0.18 10.51
CA ILE A 84 18.42 1.03 9.68
C ILE A 84 19.35 2.07 10.31
N ILE A 85 19.20 2.37 11.59
CA ILE A 85 20.07 3.32 12.30
C ILE A 85 21.53 2.88 12.28
N PHE A 86 21.79 1.57 12.48
CA PHE A 86 23.13 1.03 12.47
C PHE A 86 23.80 1.12 11.09
N ILE A 87 23.07 0.74 10.02
CA ILE A 87 23.61 0.76 8.65
C ILE A 87 23.81 2.18 8.14
N THR A 88 22.87 3.11 8.45
CA THR A 88 22.88 4.47 7.90
C THR A 88 23.52 5.50 8.81
N LYS A 89 24.24 5.08 9.85
CA LYS A 89 24.87 5.95 10.86
C LYS A 89 25.75 7.07 10.26
N SER A 90 26.39 6.83 9.13
CA SER A 90 27.25 7.80 8.43
C SER A 90 26.47 8.81 7.58
N ASN A 91 25.19 8.57 7.29
CA ASN A 91 24.40 9.36 6.35
C ASN A 91 23.03 9.75 6.94
N SER A 92 22.96 10.91 7.59
CA SER A 92 21.75 11.40 8.26
C SER A 92 20.55 11.61 7.32
N LEU A 93 20.80 12.01 6.06
CA LEU A 93 19.75 12.22 5.07
C LEU A 93 19.13 10.87 4.68
N LEU A 94 19.94 9.88 4.35
CA LEU A 94 19.49 8.54 4.01
C LEU A 94 18.75 7.90 5.20
N MET A 95 19.25 8.07 6.42
CA MET A 95 18.59 7.63 7.65
C MET A 95 17.20 8.20 7.79
N ALA A 96 17.04 9.53 7.63
CA ALA A 96 15.73 10.17 7.73
C ALA A 96 14.73 9.65 6.68
N ILE A 97 15.18 9.47 5.44
CA ILE A 97 14.34 8.94 4.35
C ILE A 97 13.94 7.48 4.63
N MET A 98 14.85 6.63 5.08
CA MET A 98 14.55 5.25 5.44
C MET A 98 13.56 5.14 6.60
N LEU A 99 13.68 5.98 7.63
CA LEU A 99 12.71 6.02 8.74
C LEU A 99 11.31 6.46 8.28
N ILE A 100 11.23 7.41 7.35
CA ILE A 100 9.93 7.79 6.74
C ILE A 100 9.36 6.60 5.97
N PHE A 101 10.17 5.88 5.19
CA PHE A 101 9.73 4.71 4.45
C PHE A 101 9.24 3.58 5.37
N GLU A 102 9.87 3.40 6.52
CA GLU A 102 9.47 2.43 7.53
C GLU A 102 8.02 2.63 8.03
N LEU A 103 7.54 3.87 8.11
CA LEU A 103 6.13 4.16 8.45
C LEU A 103 5.14 3.54 7.45
N PHE A 104 5.52 3.44 6.18
CA PHE A 104 4.69 2.76 5.17
C PHE A 104 4.75 1.24 5.32
N ILE A 105 5.88 0.69 5.76
CA ILE A 105 6.04 -0.75 6.02
C ILE A 105 5.16 -1.18 7.19
N ILE A 106 5.12 -0.39 8.29
CA ILE A 106 4.24 -0.66 9.45
C ILE A 106 2.79 -0.80 9.00
N ASP A 107 2.31 0.16 8.18
CA ASP A 107 0.94 0.17 7.69
C ASP A 107 0.59 -1.11 6.90
N THR A 108 1.53 -1.58 6.07
CA THR A 108 1.37 -2.81 5.29
C THR A 108 1.42 -4.07 6.14
N LEU A 109 2.30 -4.11 7.15
CA LEU A 109 2.38 -5.24 8.10
C LEU A 109 1.09 -5.38 8.90
N VAL A 110 0.57 -4.26 9.39
CA VAL A 110 -0.70 -4.23 10.14
C VAL A 110 -1.85 -4.72 9.26
N ASP A 111 -1.98 -4.21 8.04
CA ASP A 111 -3.01 -4.64 7.09
C ASP A 111 -2.91 -6.14 6.80
N GLY A 112 -1.71 -6.65 6.52
CA GLY A 112 -1.51 -8.07 6.25
C GLY A 112 -1.81 -9.00 7.44
N MET A 113 -1.64 -8.52 8.68
CA MET A 113 -2.03 -9.29 9.87
C MET A 113 -3.54 -9.32 10.08
N VAL A 114 -4.24 -8.24 9.75
CA VAL A 114 -5.71 -8.19 9.80
C VAL A 114 -6.32 -9.02 8.68
N ASP A 115 -5.78 -8.95 7.46
CA ASP A 115 -6.23 -9.75 6.31
C ASP A 115 -6.15 -11.26 6.58
N LYS A 116 -5.20 -11.72 7.41
CA LYS A 116 -5.15 -13.13 7.84
C LYS A 116 -6.35 -13.54 8.70
N ILE A 117 -6.89 -12.62 9.50
CA ILE A 117 -8.10 -12.90 10.32
C ILE A 117 -9.32 -12.94 9.40
N ASP A 118 -9.42 -12.01 8.44
CA ASP A 118 -10.48 -12.04 7.43
C ASP A 118 -10.47 -13.36 6.64
N ASN A 119 -9.31 -13.83 6.22
CA ASN A 119 -9.18 -15.11 5.49
C ASN A 119 -9.54 -16.31 6.39
N LYS A 120 -9.18 -16.28 7.68
CA LYS A 120 -9.58 -17.31 8.63
C LYS A 120 -11.09 -17.38 8.77
N LEU A 121 -11.77 -16.24 8.84
CA LEU A 121 -13.24 -16.19 8.87
C LEU A 121 -13.85 -16.82 7.61
N LEU A 122 -13.30 -16.56 6.40
CA LEU A 122 -13.79 -17.18 5.16
C LEU A 122 -13.64 -18.70 5.18
N VAL A 123 -12.53 -19.24 5.67
CA VAL A 123 -12.34 -20.68 5.81
C VAL A 123 -13.35 -21.28 6.77
N GLN A 124 -13.54 -20.65 7.93
CA GLN A 124 -14.53 -21.09 8.92
C GLN A 124 -15.97 -21.05 8.39
N GLN A 125 -16.30 -20.09 7.50
CA GLN A 125 -17.62 -20.05 6.84
C GLN A 125 -17.86 -21.28 5.95
N ILE A 126 -16.84 -21.74 5.22
CA ILE A 126 -16.96 -22.94 4.37
C ILE A 126 -17.23 -24.17 5.23
N ASP A 127 -16.47 -24.34 6.32
CA ASP A 127 -16.63 -25.44 7.25
C ASP A 127 -18.02 -25.39 7.92
N PHE A 128 -18.45 -24.22 8.33
CA PHE A 128 -19.76 -23.97 8.93
C PHE A 128 -20.92 -24.32 7.95
N PHE A 129 -20.79 -23.96 6.67
CA PHE A 129 -21.82 -24.28 5.68
C PHE A 129 -21.89 -25.79 5.40
N ALA A 130 -20.76 -26.50 5.51
CA ALA A 130 -20.77 -27.97 5.43
C ALA A 130 -21.51 -28.59 6.62
N GLU A 131 -21.34 -28.08 7.82
CA GLU A 131 -22.05 -28.54 9.02
C GLU A 131 -23.54 -28.17 8.97
N ILE A 132 -23.92 -26.98 8.49
CA ILE A 132 -25.33 -26.58 8.28
C ILE A 132 -26.03 -27.55 7.34
N ARG A 133 -25.34 -28.03 6.29
CA ARG A 133 -25.92 -29.01 5.37
C ARG A 133 -26.39 -30.24 6.12
N HIS A 134 -25.61 -30.76 7.06
CA HIS A 134 -25.99 -31.91 7.87
C HIS A 134 -27.14 -31.61 8.82
N ALA A 135 -27.05 -30.50 9.55
CA ALA A 135 -28.09 -30.05 10.48
C ALA A 135 -29.43 -29.77 9.78
N TYR A 136 -29.40 -29.16 8.58
CA TYR A 136 -30.60 -28.90 7.81
C TYR A 136 -31.33 -30.18 7.33
N HIS A 137 -30.59 -31.22 6.98
CA HIS A 137 -31.20 -32.52 6.66
C HIS A 137 -31.87 -33.15 7.89
N GLU A 138 -31.43 -32.84 9.10
CA GLU A 138 -32.02 -33.37 10.34
C GLU A 138 -33.25 -32.56 10.78
N PHE A 139 -33.16 -31.23 10.78
CA PHE A 139 -34.20 -30.37 11.32
C PHE A 139 -35.22 -29.88 10.28
N ASN A 140 -34.83 -29.78 9.02
CA ASN A 140 -35.62 -29.18 7.93
C ASN A 140 -36.08 -27.70 8.22
N MET A 141 -35.43 -27.05 9.14
CA MET A 141 -35.68 -25.65 9.51
C MET A 141 -34.35 -24.89 9.49
N VAL A 142 -34.34 -23.74 8.81
CA VAL A 142 -33.10 -22.96 8.58
C VAL A 142 -32.58 -22.39 9.90
N GLU A 143 -33.45 -21.77 10.69
CA GLU A 143 -33.11 -21.16 11.97
C GLU A 143 -32.54 -22.19 12.97
N GLU A 144 -33.16 -23.38 13.06
CA GLU A 144 -32.68 -24.43 13.97
C GLU A 144 -31.34 -25.01 13.54
N ALA A 145 -31.16 -25.23 12.24
CA ALA A 145 -29.87 -25.66 11.69
C ALA A 145 -28.75 -24.67 11.98
N ILE A 146 -29.00 -23.36 11.82
CA ILE A 146 -28.03 -22.30 12.13
C ILE A 146 -27.71 -22.30 13.63
N TYR A 147 -28.73 -22.36 14.48
CA TYR A 147 -28.56 -22.34 15.93
C TYR A 147 -27.72 -23.54 16.43
N GLN A 148 -28.05 -24.74 15.98
CA GLN A 148 -27.35 -25.96 16.38
C GLN A 148 -25.87 -25.94 16.02
N VAL A 149 -25.53 -25.49 14.81
CA VAL A 149 -24.13 -25.41 14.36
C VAL A 149 -23.40 -24.25 15.02
N ALA A 150 -24.09 -23.14 15.31
CA ALA A 150 -23.51 -21.99 16.00
C ALA A 150 -23.05 -22.30 17.44
N GLN A 151 -23.70 -23.27 18.12
CA GLN A 151 -23.30 -23.73 19.45
C GLN A 151 -22.05 -24.61 19.47
N GLY A 152 -21.54 -25.00 18.28
CA GLY A 152 -20.31 -25.79 18.16
C GLY A 152 -19.05 -24.95 18.36
N ASP A 153 -17.98 -25.59 18.89
CA ASP A 153 -16.68 -24.92 19.14
C ASP A 153 -15.74 -24.89 17.90
N SER A 154 -16.19 -25.46 16.77
CA SER A 154 -15.33 -25.68 15.59
C SER A 154 -14.92 -24.39 14.87
N ALA A 155 -15.76 -23.36 14.91
CA ALA A 155 -15.61 -22.13 14.14
C ALA A 155 -15.95 -20.85 14.95
N PRO A 156 -15.15 -20.47 15.96
CA PRO A 156 -15.55 -19.48 16.96
C PRO A 156 -15.82 -18.06 16.39
N GLU A 157 -15.13 -17.64 15.34
CA GLU A 157 -15.40 -16.35 14.68
C GLU A 157 -16.69 -16.40 13.85
N MET A 158 -16.97 -17.55 13.21
CA MET A 158 -18.20 -17.75 12.46
C MET A 158 -19.41 -17.99 13.36
N SER A 159 -19.26 -18.73 14.46
CA SER A 159 -20.34 -19.02 15.41
C SER A 159 -21.03 -17.77 15.90
N ARG A 160 -20.27 -16.69 16.21
CA ARG A 160 -20.84 -15.41 16.63
C ARG A 160 -21.66 -14.72 15.54
N GLN A 161 -21.17 -14.79 14.30
CA GLN A 161 -21.91 -14.25 13.16
C GLN A 161 -23.21 -15.05 12.94
N ALA A 162 -23.14 -16.35 13.11
CA ALA A 162 -24.28 -17.25 12.98
C ALA A 162 -25.32 -17.03 14.10
N GLU A 163 -24.88 -16.84 15.34
CA GLU A 163 -25.78 -16.47 16.44
C GLU A 163 -26.51 -15.15 16.15
N LYS A 164 -25.79 -14.16 15.61
CA LYS A 164 -26.40 -12.88 15.24
C LYS A 164 -27.42 -13.04 14.11
N ILE A 165 -27.10 -13.85 13.09
CA ILE A 165 -28.05 -14.15 12.01
C ILE A 165 -29.26 -14.92 12.56
N TYR A 166 -29.05 -15.86 13.46
CA TYR A 166 -30.16 -16.56 14.13
C TYR A 166 -31.09 -15.60 14.89
N GLU A 167 -30.52 -14.68 15.71
CA GLU A 167 -31.29 -13.66 16.41
C GLU A 167 -32.12 -12.80 15.46
N ILE A 168 -31.57 -12.42 14.31
CA ILE A 168 -32.27 -11.66 13.29
C ILE A 168 -33.43 -12.47 12.72
N LEU A 169 -33.18 -13.72 12.36
CA LEU A 169 -34.21 -14.59 11.79
C LEU A 169 -35.40 -14.80 12.72
N ILE A 170 -35.19 -14.89 14.03
CA ILE A 170 -36.26 -15.10 15.03
C ILE A 170 -36.86 -13.79 15.57
N SER A 171 -36.34 -12.64 15.18
CA SER A 171 -36.84 -11.34 15.62
C SER A 171 -38.29 -11.06 15.13
N ASN A 172 -38.95 -10.06 15.75
CA ASN A 172 -40.30 -9.66 15.34
C ASN A 172 -40.35 -8.94 13.98
N ASP A 173 -39.23 -8.31 13.59
CA ASP A 173 -39.06 -7.63 12.31
C ASP A 173 -37.70 -8.05 11.69
N PRO A 174 -37.66 -9.24 11.08
CA PRO A 174 -36.41 -9.78 10.53
C PRO A 174 -35.85 -8.94 9.39
N GLU A 175 -36.69 -8.32 8.58
CA GLU A 175 -36.28 -7.55 7.42
C GLU A 175 -35.52 -6.28 7.81
N SER A 176 -36.05 -5.49 8.75
CA SER A 176 -35.38 -4.29 9.26
C SER A 176 -34.07 -4.60 9.98
N GLU A 177 -34.01 -5.71 10.76
CA GLU A 177 -32.79 -6.13 11.43
C GLU A 177 -31.75 -6.68 10.44
N LEU A 178 -32.19 -7.34 9.37
CA LEU A 178 -31.33 -7.84 8.30
C LEU A 178 -30.68 -6.68 7.52
N GLU A 179 -31.42 -5.61 7.24
CA GLU A 179 -30.90 -4.39 6.62
C GLU A 179 -29.77 -3.78 7.47
N LYS A 180 -29.96 -3.68 8.78
CA LYS A 180 -28.93 -3.20 9.71
C LYS A 180 -27.70 -4.11 9.70
N TYR A 181 -27.91 -5.43 9.63
CA TYR A 181 -26.81 -6.40 9.55
C TYR A 181 -26.01 -6.27 8.26
N TYR A 182 -26.66 -6.00 7.13
CA TYR A 182 -25.96 -5.79 5.85
C TYR A 182 -24.96 -4.64 5.90
N ASP A 183 -25.19 -3.62 6.70
CA ASP A 183 -24.25 -2.50 6.87
C ASP A 183 -23.00 -2.88 7.67
N ILE A 184 -23.13 -3.83 8.59
CA ILE A 184 -22.05 -4.24 9.52
C ILE A 184 -21.43 -5.60 9.20
N ALA A 185 -21.99 -6.37 8.26
CA ALA A 185 -21.50 -7.71 7.94
C ALA A 185 -20.04 -7.69 7.43
N PRO A 186 -19.17 -8.60 7.90
CA PRO A 186 -17.75 -8.64 7.57
C PRO A 186 -17.43 -8.81 6.09
N ASN A 187 -18.27 -9.54 5.37
CA ASN A 187 -18.10 -9.80 3.94
C ASN A 187 -19.44 -10.03 3.22
N SER A 188 -19.42 -10.02 1.88
CA SER A 188 -20.60 -10.23 1.06
C SER A 188 -21.20 -11.62 1.24
N TYR A 189 -20.38 -12.66 1.44
CA TYR A 189 -20.87 -14.04 1.57
C TYR A 189 -21.75 -14.24 2.81
N LEU A 190 -21.45 -13.54 3.91
CA LEU A 190 -22.33 -13.53 5.09
C LEU A 190 -23.65 -12.80 4.83
N LYS A 191 -23.64 -11.74 4.04
CA LYS A 191 -24.86 -11.10 3.58
C LYS A 191 -25.71 -12.06 2.76
N GLU A 192 -25.08 -12.73 1.76
CA GLU A 192 -25.74 -13.74 0.92
C GLU A 192 -26.33 -14.87 1.76
N PHE A 193 -25.56 -15.40 2.70
CA PHE A 193 -26.01 -16.43 3.60
C PHE A 193 -27.21 -15.99 4.45
N ALA A 194 -27.14 -14.83 5.07
CA ALA A 194 -28.21 -14.30 5.89
C ALA A 194 -29.48 -14.03 5.07
N GLY A 195 -29.32 -13.44 3.86
CA GLY A 195 -30.43 -13.14 2.97
C GLY A 195 -31.10 -14.40 2.42
N ILE A 196 -30.34 -15.39 1.96
CA ILE A 196 -30.91 -16.66 1.48
C ILE A 196 -31.59 -17.43 2.62
N SER A 197 -31.00 -17.41 3.82
CA SER A 197 -31.61 -18.02 5.01
C SER A 197 -32.94 -17.35 5.37
N TYR A 198 -33.02 -16.01 5.30
CA TYR A 198 -34.25 -15.26 5.48
C TYR A 198 -35.30 -15.60 4.42
N LEU A 199 -34.94 -15.56 3.13
CA LEU A 199 -35.87 -15.89 2.04
C LEU A 199 -36.38 -17.34 2.14
N THR A 200 -35.52 -18.29 2.51
CA THR A 200 -35.95 -19.70 2.68
C THR A 200 -36.88 -19.86 3.87
N LYS A 201 -36.64 -19.14 4.97
CA LYS A 201 -37.57 -19.16 6.12
C LYS A 201 -38.92 -18.54 5.78
N GLU A 202 -38.92 -17.40 5.08
CA GLU A 202 -40.15 -16.64 4.76
C GLU A 202 -41.00 -17.33 3.67
N PHE A 203 -40.36 -17.81 2.60
CA PHE A 203 -41.05 -18.35 1.43
C PHE A 203 -41.04 -19.89 1.34
N GLY A 204 -40.35 -20.55 2.27
CA GLY A 204 -40.17 -22.02 2.26
C GLY A 204 -39.05 -22.48 1.34
N ASP A 205 -38.57 -23.71 1.55
CA ASP A 205 -37.61 -24.37 0.67
C ASP A 205 -38.28 -25.13 -0.46
N ARG A 206 -37.72 -25.02 -1.66
CA ARG A 206 -38.14 -25.77 -2.84
C ARG A 206 -37.16 -26.89 -3.17
N THR A 207 -37.69 -27.97 -3.69
CA THR A 207 -36.87 -29.04 -4.23
C THR A 207 -36.71 -28.86 -5.75
N VAL A 208 -35.48 -28.66 -6.20
CA VAL A 208 -35.10 -28.55 -7.61
C VAL A 208 -34.15 -29.71 -7.91
N ASP A 209 -34.50 -30.52 -8.93
CA ASP A 209 -33.71 -31.72 -9.30
C ASP A 209 -33.48 -32.68 -8.11
N LYS A 210 -34.51 -32.90 -7.28
CA LYS A 210 -34.48 -33.75 -6.08
C LYS A 210 -33.56 -33.24 -4.94
N THR A 211 -33.07 -32.00 -5.02
CA THR A 211 -32.24 -31.39 -4.01
C THR A 211 -32.89 -30.10 -3.48
N SER A 212 -32.70 -29.80 -2.19
CA SER A 212 -33.15 -28.55 -1.58
C SER A 212 -32.48 -27.35 -2.28
N LEU A 213 -33.27 -26.34 -2.62
CA LEU A 213 -32.76 -25.08 -3.22
C LEU A 213 -31.84 -24.34 -2.24
N TYR A 214 -32.18 -24.33 -0.95
CA TYR A 214 -31.37 -23.75 0.09
C TYR A 214 -29.97 -24.38 0.13
N LEU A 215 -29.88 -25.70 0.16
CA LEU A 215 -28.59 -26.41 0.15
C LEU A 215 -27.81 -26.23 -1.15
N LYS A 216 -28.51 -26.13 -2.30
CA LYS A 216 -27.87 -25.79 -3.57
C LYS A 216 -27.24 -24.40 -3.55
N ASN A 217 -27.95 -23.42 -2.98
CA ASN A 217 -27.45 -22.05 -2.82
C ASN A 217 -26.27 -21.97 -1.85
N LEU A 218 -26.32 -22.66 -0.71
CA LEU A 218 -25.17 -22.76 0.21
C LEU A 218 -23.92 -23.34 -0.47
N ASN A 219 -24.11 -24.37 -1.30
CA ASN A 219 -23.00 -24.94 -2.07
C ASN A 219 -22.42 -23.95 -3.09
N ASN A 220 -23.28 -23.12 -3.71
CA ASN A 220 -22.83 -22.08 -4.63
C ASN A 220 -21.99 -21.04 -3.92
N ILE A 221 -22.45 -20.52 -2.77
CA ILE A 221 -21.68 -19.57 -1.95
C ILE A 221 -20.35 -20.20 -1.52
N SER A 222 -20.34 -21.47 -1.10
CA SER A 222 -19.10 -22.16 -0.70
C SER A 222 -18.11 -22.24 -1.85
N GLN A 223 -18.55 -22.57 -3.07
CA GLN A 223 -17.69 -22.61 -4.26
C GLN A 223 -17.11 -21.24 -4.58
N GLU A 224 -17.93 -20.19 -4.49
CA GLU A 224 -17.49 -18.81 -4.66
C GLU A 224 -16.41 -18.40 -3.65
N MET A 225 -16.62 -18.74 -2.37
CA MET A 225 -15.64 -18.49 -1.32
C MET A 225 -14.33 -19.25 -1.57
N GLN A 226 -14.40 -20.51 -2.01
CA GLN A 226 -13.20 -21.29 -2.36
C GLN A 226 -12.40 -20.64 -3.49
N LEU A 227 -13.08 -20.14 -4.53
CA LEU A 227 -12.42 -19.41 -5.63
C LEU A 227 -11.78 -18.12 -5.15
N GLU A 228 -12.43 -17.39 -4.26
CA GLU A 228 -11.88 -16.16 -3.67
C GLU A 228 -10.67 -16.44 -2.77
N ILE A 229 -10.73 -17.46 -1.91
CA ILE A 229 -9.59 -17.88 -1.07
C ILE A 229 -8.40 -18.27 -1.95
N LEU A 230 -8.62 -19.12 -2.97
CA LEU A 230 -7.56 -19.51 -3.91
C LEU A 230 -6.92 -18.30 -4.61
N LYS A 231 -7.75 -17.33 -5.02
CA LYS A 231 -7.27 -16.10 -5.63
C LYS A 231 -6.42 -15.28 -4.64
N ARG A 232 -6.90 -15.11 -3.41
CA ARG A 232 -6.17 -14.39 -2.34
C ARG A 232 -4.84 -15.06 -2.01
N ASP A 233 -4.83 -16.36 -1.78
CA ASP A 233 -3.65 -17.14 -1.46
C ASP A 233 -2.59 -17.06 -2.58
N LYS A 234 -3.00 -17.21 -3.83
CA LYS A 234 -2.08 -17.08 -4.97
C LYS A 234 -1.51 -15.68 -5.11
N LEU A 235 -2.32 -14.63 -4.91
CA LEU A 235 -1.86 -13.26 -4.96
C LEU A 235 -0.93 -12.96 -3.77
N ASP A 236 -1.28 -13.40 -2.57
CA ASP A 236 -0.44 -13.24 -1.39
C ASP A 236 0.91 -13.92 -1.56
N TYR A 237 0.95 -15.14 -2.08
CA TYR A 237 2.19 -15.86 -2.37
C TYR A 237 3.09 -15.08 -3.34
N VAL A 238 2.53 -14.56 -4.43
CA VAL A 238 3.29 -13.78 -5.44
C VAL A 238 3.77 -12.46 -4.87
N PHE A 239 2.90 -11.70 -4.21
CA PHE A 239 3.22 -10.33 -3.77
C PHE A 239 3.99 -10.26 -2.45
N GLN A 240 3.93 -11.29 -1.60
CA GLN A 240 4.74 -11.35 -0.38
C GLN A 240 6.24 -11.34 -0.72
N SER A 241 6.66 -12.21 -1.65
CA SER A 241 8.05 -12.28 -2.10
C SER A 241 8.49 -10.98 -2.81
N LEU A 242 7.64 -10.43 -3.67
CA LEU A 242 7.94 -9.20 -4.41
C LEU A 242 8.07 -7.97 -3.51
N SER A 243 7.27 -7.89 -2.45
CA SER A 243 7.37 -6.80 -1.48
C SER A 243 8.71 -6.80 -0.74
N VAL A 244 9.22 -7.98 -0.37
CA VAL A 244 10.54 -8.11 0.26
C VAL A 244 11.66 -7.77 -0.72
N ILE A 245 11.59 -8.29 -1.95
CA ILE A 245 12.61 -8.04 -3.00
C ILE A 245 12.69 -6.55 -3.33
N SER A 246 11.57 -5.84 -3.39
CA SER A 246 11.57 -4.40 -3.70
C SER A 246 12.20 -3.53 -2.60
N ILE A 247 12.22 -3.98 -1.34
CA ILE A 247 12.81 -3.24 -0.21
C ILE A 247 14.30 -3.55 -0.03
N LEU A 248 14.74 -4.75 -0.40
CA LEU A 248 16.11 -5.21 -0.19
C LEU A 248 17.18 -4.24 -0.68
N PRO A 249 17.04 -3.55 -1.84
CA PRO A 249 17.98 -2.56 -2.33
C PRO A 249 18.33 -1.47 -1.32
N LEU A 250 17.36 -1.03 -0.50
CA LEU A 250 17.59 0.03 0.49
C LEU A 250 18.60 -0.40 1.57
N LEU A 251 18.50 -1.64 2.02
CA LEU A 251 19.43 -2.20 3.02
C LEU A 251 20.82 -2.48 2.43
N ALA A 252 20.89 -2.69 1.13
CA ALA A 252 22.15 -3.02 0.43
C ALA A 252 22.95 -1.77 -0.02
N LEU A 253 22.38 -0.56 -0.01
CA LEU A 253 23.02 0.67 -0.48
C LEU A 253 24.36 0.95 0.23
N GLU A 254 24.39 1.03 1.56
CA GLU A 254 25.61 1.31 2.32
C GLU A 254 26.61 0.14 2.31
N PRO A 255 26.23 -1.13 2.47
CA PRO A 255 27.13 -2.25 2.29
C PRO A 255 27.80 -2.29 0.92
N ILE A 256 27.06 -2.07 -0.17
CA ILE A 256 27.61 -2.04 -1.54
C ILE A 256 28.56 -0.88 -1.71
N LYS A 257 28.22 0.31 -1.22
CA LYS A 257 29.10 1.48 -1.24
C LYS A 257 30.44 1.18 -0.55
N ASN A 258 30.37 0.68 0.68
CA ASN A 258 31.58 0.37 1.46
C ASN A 258 32.44 -0.71 0.79
N TRP A 259 31.79 -1.75 0.22
CA TRP A 259 32.47 -2.78 -0.56
C TRP A 259 33.13 -2.21 -1.82
N ALA A 260 32.38 -1.40 -2.60
CA ALA A 260 32.93 -0.83 -3.84
C ALA A 260 34.14 0.09 -3.57
N VAL A 261 34.05 0.92 -2.53
CA VAL A 261 35.19 1.80 -2.14
C VAL A 261 36.39 1.03 -1.61
N SER A 262 36.20 -0.05 -0.86
CA SER A 262 37.30 -0.88 -0.35
C SER A 262 38.02 -1.66 -1.44
N GLN A 263 37.30 -2.14 -2.45
CA GLN A 263 37.90 -2.88 -3.56
C GLN A 263 38.44 -1.95 -4.65
N PHE A 264 37.81 -0.81 -4.89
CA PHE A 264 38.13 0.09 -5.99
C PHE A 264 38.26 1.52 -5.47
N SER A 265 39.44 1.89 -4.99
CA SER A 265 39.73 3.19 -4.36
C SER A 265 39.39 4.39 -5.25
N PHE A 266 39.54 4.26 -6.58
CA PHE A 266 39.17 5.31 -7.55
C PHE A 266 37.69 5.66 -7.57
N THR A 267 36.81 4.80 -7.02
CA THR A 267 35.36 5.06 -6.92
C THR A 267 34.98 5.92 -5.73
N LYS A 268 35.91 6.17 -4.80
CA LYS A 268 35.68 6.90 -3.55
C LYS A 268 35.07 8.29 -3.78
N ALA A 269 35.61 9.06 -4.73
CA ALA A 269 35.13 10.38 -5.09
C ALA A 269 33.66 10.37 -5.55
N PHE A 270 33.25 9.33 -6.26
CA PHE A 270 31.85 9.18 -6.67
C PHE A 270 30.93 8.88 -5.47
N TYR A 271 31.24 7.83 -4.70
CA TYR A 271 30.31 7.34 -3.67
C TYR A 271 30.17 8.26 -2.47
N TYR A 272 31.21 9.02 -2.11
CA TYR A 272 31.15 10.00 -1.01
C TYR A 272 30.80 11.42 -1.49
N GLY A 273 30.91 11.69 -2.79
CA GLY A 273 30.55 12.96 -3.41
C GLY A 273 29.08 13.07 -3.76
N LYS A 274 28.73 14.21 -4.34
CA LYS A 274 27.37 14.59 -4.78
C LYS A 274 26.72 13.56 -5.72
N ASN A 275 27.49 13.02 -6.67
CA ASN A 275 26.97 12.12 -7.69
C ASN A 275 26.46 10.78 -7.11
N GLY A 276 27.22 10.18 -6.21
CA GLY A 276 26.81 8.95 -5.53
C GLY A 276 25.55 9.14 -4.70
N MET A 277 25.44 10.30 -4.03
CA MET A 277 24.25 10.63 -3.25
C MET A 277 23.01 10.83 -4.11
N VAL A 278 23.15 11.46 -5.29
CA VAL A 278 22.04 11.61 -6.26
C VAL A 278 21.54 10.24 -6.70
N VAL A 279 22.42 9.32 -7.04
CA VAL A 279 22.04 7.96 -7.45
C VAL A 279 21.38 7.20 -6.29
N GLN A 280 21.89 7.34 -5.05
CA GLN A 280 21.23 6.77 -3.86
C GLN A 280 19.80 7.28 -3.71
N LEU A 281 19.59 8.59 -3.80
CA LEU A 281 18.25 9.21 -3.71
C LEU A 281 17.31 8.70 -4.82
N LEU A 282 17.80 8.59 -6.06
CA LEU A 282 17.00 8.04 -7.17
C LEU A 282 16.57 6.60 -6.90
N ILE A 283 17.43 5.76 -6.37
CA ILE A 283 17.09 4.37 -6.01
C ILE A 283 16.06 4.35 -4.88
N VAL A 284 16.19 5.20 -3.87
CA VAL A 284 15.22 5.31 -2.77
C VAL A 284 13.84 5.71 -3.30
N ILE A 285 13.78 6.73 -4.16
CA ILE A 285 12.53 7.18 -4.80
C ILE A 285 11.94 6.07 -5.66
N LEU A 286 12.78 5.41 -6.49
CA LEU A 286 12.34 4.28 -7.32
C LEU A 286 11.75 3.15 -6.46
N THR A 287 12.43 2.78 -5.38
CA THR A 287 11.96 1.76 -4.43
C THR A 287 10.62 2.14 -3.82
N PHE A 288 10.47 3.38 -3.41
CA PHE A 288 9.23 3.89 -2.81
C PHE A 288 8.05 3.83 -3.80
N VAL A 289 8.27 4.28 -5.04
CA VAL A 289 7.25 4.21 -6.10
C VAL A 289 6.88 2.76 -6.41
N CYS A 290 7.88 1.89 -6.58
CA CYS A 290 7.66 0.47 -6.85
C CYS A 290 6.92 -0.24 -5.70
N TYR A 291 7.25 0.09 -4.45
CA TYR A 291 6.56 -0.44 -3.28
C TYR A 291 5.07 -0.04 -3.23
N ILE A 292 4.76 1.25 -3.47
CA ILE A 292 3.37 1.73 -3.53
C ILE A 292 2.59 1.03 -4.66
N LEU A 293 3.20 0.90 -5.84
CA LEU A 293 2.56 0.25 -6.99
C LEU A 293 2.32 -1.24 -6.71
N THR A 294 3.29 -1.95 -6.12
CA THR A 294 3.17 -3.36 -5.74
C THR A 294 2.05 -3.55 -4.71
N ARG A 295 1.94 -2.65 -3.72
CA ARG A 295 0.86 -2.66 -2.73
C ARG A 295 -0.51 -2.47 -3.39
N LYS A 296 -0.63 -1.52 -4.32
CA LYS A 296 -1.88 -1.29 -5.07
C LYS A 296 -2.27 -2.45 -5.97
N LEU A 297 -1.29 -3.18 -6.53
CA LEU A 297 -1.54 -4.39 -7.31
C LEU A 297 -2.04 -5.54 -6.44
N LYS A 298 -1.53 -5.65 -5.20
CA LYS A 298 -1.98 -6.64 -4.23
C LYS A 298 -3.40 -6.38 -3.76
N ASP A 299 -3.78 -5.11 -3.61
CA ASP A 299 -5.10 -4.72 -3.12
C ASP A 299 -6.20 -5.27 -4.03
N ASN A 300 -7.04 -6.14 -3.47
CA ASN A 300 -8.06 -6.89 -4.21
C ASN A 300 -9.41 -6.17 -4.28
N GLY A 301 -9.48 -4.88 -3.90
CA GLY A 301 -10.78 -4.20 -3.80
C GLY A 301 -11.74 -4.86 -2.79
N SER A 302 -11.23 -5.84 -2.01
CA SER A 302 -12.03 -6.52 -1.01
C SER A 302 -12.58 -5.49 -0.04
N THR A 303 -13.85 -5.52 0.07
CA THR A 303 -14.83 -4.99 1.02
C THR A 303 -14.29 -4.49 2.37
N VAL A 304 -13.24 -3.74 2.36
CA VAL A 304 -13.04 -2.77 3.42
C VAL A 304 -14.19 -1.79 3.21
N ILE A 305 -15.15 -1.81 4.13
CA ILE A 305 -16.08 -0.70 4.30
C ILE A 305 -15.19 0.54 4.38
N ASN A 306 -15.01 1.17 3.24
CA ASN A 306 -14.19 2.36 3.09
C ASN A 306 -15.00 3.51 3.70
N THR A 307 -15.15 3.43 5.02
CA THR A 307 -15.60 4.56 5.80
C THR A 307 -14.50 5.60 5.72
N LYS A 308 -14.50 6.36 4.61
CA LYS A 308 -13.72 7.60 4.56
C LYS A 308 -14.16 8.42 5.76
N PRO A 309 -13.25 9.13 6.43
CA PRO A 309 -13.63 10.09 7.45
C PRO A 309 -14.70 11.01 6.85
N GLU A 310 -15.72 11.35 7.63
CA GLU A 310 -16.83 12.23 7.20
C GLU A 310 -16.34 13.52 6.54
N HIS A 311 -15.14 13.99 6.94
CA HIS A 311 -14.49 15.15 6.35
C HIS A 311 -13.04 14.80 5.96
N PRO A 312 -12.78 14.47 4.68
CA PRO A 312 -11.44 14.23 4.19
C PRO A 312 -10.57 15.50 4.35
N TRP A 313 -9.28 15.30 4.58
CA TRP A 313 -8.34 16.41 4.80
C TRP A 313 -8.27 17.37 3.59
N GLU A 314 -8.53 16.87 2.39
CA GLU A 314 -8.61 17.63 1.15
C GLU A 314 -9.74 18.67 1.20
N GLU A 315 -10.89 18.28 1.75
CA GLU A 315 -12.02 19.19 1.93
C GLU A 315 -11.71 20.29 2.94
N LYS A 316 -11.06 19.94 4.05
CA LYS A 316 -10.61 20.92 5.04
C LYS A 316 -9.67 21.95 4.45
N LEU A 317 -8.72 21.52 3.60
CA LEU A 317 -7.80 22.43 2.92
C LEU A 317 -8.50 23.27 1.86
N TYR A 318 -9.39 22.68 1.06
CA TYR A 318 -10.15 23.41 0.05
C TYR A 318 -11.05 24.49 0.63
N ASN A 319 -11.60 24.28 1.83
CA ASN A 319 -12.45 25.25 2.52
C ASN A 319 -11.70 26.50 3.02
N ILE A 320 -10.35 26.50 3.00
CA ILE A 320 -9.55 27.70 3.28
C ILE A 320 -9.66 28.67 2.10
N THR A 321 -10.14 29.87 2.33
CA THR A 321 -10.46 30.87 1.29
C THR A 321 -9.32 31.14 0.31
N ILE A 322 -8.08 31.20 0.79
CA ILE A 322 -6.89 31.43 -0.04
C ILE A 322 -6.63 30.23 -0.95
N ILE A 323 -6.63 29.03 -0.38
CA ILE A 323 -6.38 27.77 -1.12
C ILE A 323 -7.48 27.57 -2.17
N LYS A 324 -8.74 27.80 -1.81
CA LYS A 324 -9.86 27.71 -2.73
C LYS A 324 -9.68 28.60 -3.95
N LYS A 325 -9.34 29.89 -3.77
CA LYS A 325 -9.10 30.80 -4.90
C LYS A 325 -7.97 30.35 -5.82
N VAL A 326 -6.89 29.81 -5.24
CA VAL A 326 -5.76 29.29 -6.02
C VAL A 326 -6.16 28.02 -6.78
N VAL A 327 -6.83 27.08 -6.10
CA VAL A 327 -7.27 25.83 -6.72
C VAL A 327 -8.28 26.08 -7.85
N ASP A 328 -9.25 26.97 -7.62
CA ASP A 328 -10.28 27.31 -8.63
C ASP A 328 -9.68 27.93 -9.91
N LEU A 329 -8.52 28.60 -9.79
CA LEU A 329 -7.79 29.13 -10.96
C LEU A 329 -7.26 28.02 -11.88
N PHE A 330 -6.87 26.87 -11.29
CA PHE A 330 -6.30 25.74 -12.04
C PHE A 330 -7.36 24.71 -12.49
N ILE A 331 -8.57 24.76 -11.95
CA ILE A 331 -9.66 23.85 -12.35
C ILE A 331 -10.14 24.21 -13.75
N PRO A 332 -10.19 23.26 -14.71
CA PRO A 332 -10.74 23.51 -16.04
C PRO A 332 -12.20 23.92 -15.97
N LYS A 333 -12.59 24.90 -16.79
CA LYS A 333 -13.98 25.38 -16.87
C LYS A 333 -14.95 24.27 -17.27
N ASP A 334 -16.21 24.38 -16.84
CA ASP A 334 -17.26 23.45 -17.22
C ASP A 334 -17.38 23.37 -18.76
N GLY A 335 -17.58 22.15 -19.28
CA GLY A 335 -17.69 21.90 -20.71
C GLY A 335 -16.35 21.64 -21.44
N THR A 336 -15.19 21.86 -20.84
CA THR A 336 -13.88 21.57 -21.47
C THR A 336 -13.63 20.08 -21.62
N LYS A 337 -12.89 19.70 -22.69
CA LYS A 337 -12.49 18.30 -22.94
C LYS A 337 -11.65 17.72 -21.78
N GLU A 338 -10.83 18.55 -21.14
CA GLU A 338 -9.99 18.14 -20.02
C GLU A 338 -10.82 17.79 -18.79
N ARG A 339 -11.83 18.60 -18.46
CA ARG A 339 -12.74 18.33 -17.33
C ARG A 339 -13.54 17.05 -17.56
N ARG A 340 -14.03 16.83 -18.81
CA ARG A 340 -14.74 15.59 -19.16
C ARG A 340 -13.83 14.37 -19.05
N LYS A 341 -12.59 14.45 -19.56
CA LYS A 341 -11.62 13.36 -19.43
C LYS A 341 -11.31 13.03 -17.97
N LEU A 342 -11.10 14.05 -17.13
CA LEU A 342 -10.83 13.83 -15.72
C LEU A 342 -12.06 13.27 -14.99
N LYS A 343 -13.27 13.76 -15.28
CA LYS A 343 -14.52 13.24 -14.74
C LYS A 343 -14.72 11.76 -15.10
N ASN A 344 -14.49 11.40 -16.38
CA ASN A 344 -14.56 10.02 -16.83
C ASN A 344 -13.50 9.15 -16.13
N LEU A 345 -12.26 9.66 -16.01
CA LEU A 345 -11.18 8.94 -15.32
C LEU A 345 -11.50 8.70 -13.83
N ILE A 346 -12.11 9.67 -13.14
CA ILE A 346 -12.58 9.53 -11.75
C ILE A 346 -13.67 8.44 -11.69
N LYS A 347 -14.62 8.46 -12.65
CA LYS A 347 -15.68 7.45 -12.76
C LYS A 347 -15.09 6.07 -13.04
N ASP A 348 -14.18 5.95 -14.00
CA ASP A 348 -13.52 4.70 -14.37
C ASP A 348 -12.67 4.14 -13.20
N ALA A 349 -12.03 5.02 -12.42
CA ALA A 349 -11.25 4.64 -11.24
C ALA A 349 -12.13 4.37 -9.99
N ALA A 350 -13.44 4.62 -10.04
CA ALA A 350 -14.36 4.66 -8.88
C ALA A 350 -13.79 5.46 -7.70
N SER A 351 -13.07 6.52 -7.99
CA SER A 351 -12.56 7.38 -6.94
C SER A 351 -13.71 8.20 -6.36
N LYS A 352 -13.83 8.23 -5.02
CA LYS A 352 -14.75 9.13 -4.32
C LYS A 352 -14.24 10.57 -4.27
N ASP A 353 -13.10 10.85 -4.91
CA ASP A 353 -12.49 12.18 -4.92
C ASP A 353 -13.26 13.10 -5.87
N LYS A 354 -13.60 14.30 -5.38
CA LYS A 354 -14.10 15.37 -6.23
C LYS A 354 -12.96 15.96 -7.07
N ILE A 355 -13.28 16.58 -8.20
CA ILE A 355 -12.28 17.23 -9.06
C ILE A 355 -11.45 18.23 -8.25
N GLU A 356 -12.10 19.02 -7.41
CA GLU A 356 -11.48 20.03 -6.53
C GLU A 356 -10.42 19.39 -5.62
N TRP A 357 -10.70 18.24 -5.02
CA TRP A 357 -9.77 17.53 -4.14
C TRP A 357 -8.54 16.99 -4.89
N ILE A 358 -8.74 16.55 -6.12
CA ILE A 358 -7.62 16.12 -6.97
C ILE A 358 -6.70 17.31 -7.26
N TYR A 359 -7.25 18.50 -7.54
CA TYR A 359 -6.44 19.70 -7.76
C TYR A 359 -5.77 20.18 -6.48
N VAL A 360 -6.39 20.05 -5.30
CA VAL A 360 -5.72 20.28 -4.01
C VAL A 360 -4.51 19.37 -3.87
N LYS A 361 -4.64 18.06 -4.14
CA LYS A 361 -3.53 17.09 -4.11
C LYS A 361 -2.44 17.46 -5.11
N ARG A 362 -2.80 17.82 -6.33
CA ARG A 362 -1.85 18.22 -7.40
C ARG A 362 -1.01 19.42 -6.95
N LEU A 363 -1.64 20.51 -6.53
CA LEU A 363 -0.97 21.73 -6.13
C LEU A 363 -0.12 21.56 -4.87
N LEU A 364 -0.66 20.85 -3.87
CA LEU A 364 0.08 20.57 -2.63
C LEU A 364 1.35 19.75 -2.92
N LEU A 365 1.24 18.68 -3.72
CA LEU A 365 2.40 17.87 -4.12
C LEU A 365 3.40 18.68 -4.92
N THR A 366 2.96 19.56 -5.82
CA THR A 366 3.83 20.44 -6.58
C THR A 366 4.67 21.34 -5.68
N VAL A 367 4.02 22.05 -4.77
CA VAL A 367 4.69 22.97 -3.84
C VAL A 367 5.64 22.21 -2.92
N LEU A 368 5.17 21.09 -2.34
CA LEU A 368 5.98 20.28 -1.44
C LEU A 368 7.22 19.71 -2.16
N THR A 369 7.05 19.18 -3.37
CA THR A 369 8.16 18.60 -4.15
C THR A 369 9.14 19.66 -4.58
N PHE A 370 8.69 20.86 -4.96
CA PHE A 370 9.57 21.97 -5.32
C PHE A 370 10.47 22.36 -4.16
N PHE A 371 9.90 22.64 -2.99
CA PHE A 371 10.70 23.02 -1.82
C PHE A 371 11.57 21.86 -1.29
N ALA A 372 11.04 20.65 -1.31
CA ALA A 372 11.82 19.46 -0.92
C ALA A 372 13.04 19.26 -1.84
N SER A 373 12.90 19.44 -3.16
CA SER A 373 14.02 19.31 -4.09
C SER A 373 15.07 20.39 -3.86
N LEU A 374 14.68 21.64 -3.57
CA LEU A 374 15.62 22.72 -3.22
C LEU A 374 16.40 22.41 -1.93
N ILE A 375 15.71 21.88 -0.91
CA ILE A 375 16.37 21.45 0.34
C ILE A 375 17.34 20.31 0.07
N ILE A 376 16.96 19.35 -0.77
CA ILE A 376 17.83 18.23 -1.16
C ILE A 376 19.07 18.75 -1.89
N PHE A 377 18.93 19.65 -2.86
CA PHE A 377 20.08 20.24 -3.55
C PHE A 377 21.00 21.01 -2.59
N ALA A 378 20.44 21.78 -1.69
CA ALA A 378 21.24 22.48 -0.66
C ALA A 378 22.00 21.49 0.25
N GLN A 379 21.40 20.33 0.59
CA GLN A 379 22.10 19.30 1.35
C GLN A 379 23.18 18.60 0.53
N LEU A 380 22.95 18.35 -0.77
CA LEU A 380 23.94 17.78 -1.67
C LEU A 380 25.19 18.67 -1.78
N HIS A 381 25.01 20.00 -1.90
CA HIS A 381 26.14 20.95 -1.87
C HIS A 381 26.90 20.91 -0.54
N LYS A 382 26.19 20.82 0.59
CA LYS A 382 26.85 20.66 1.89
C LYS A 382 27.68 19.37 1.99
N ILE A 383 27.17 18.28 1.42
CA ILE A 383 27.85 16.98 1.41
C ILE A 383 29.12 17.09 0.57
N GLU A 384 29.07 17.70 -0.60
CA GLU A 384 30.24 17.89 -1.48
C GLU A 384 31.30 18.79 -0.81
N ILE A 385 30.87 19.92 -0.25
CA ILE A 385 31.78 20.77 0.52
C ILE A 385 32.43 20.00 1.67
N ASN A 386 31.63 19.24 2.45
CA ASN A 386 32.18 18.45 3.55
C ASN A 386 33.13 17.34 3.06
N TYR A 387 32.84 16.76 1.91
CA TYR A 387 33.73 15.79 1.28
C TYR A 387 35.08 16.40 0.93
N ILE A 388 35.11 17.61 0.30
CA ILE A 388 36.34 18.34 -0.04
C ILE A 388 37.19 18.65 1.22
N TYR A 389 36.52 18.96 2.35
CA TYR A 389 37.21 19.19 3.63
C TYR A 389 37.75 17.91 4.29
N THR A 390 37.14 16.76 4.05
CA THR A 390 37.48 15.50 4.72
C THR A 390 38.32 14.56 3.87
N GLU A 391 38.39 14.79 2.56
CA GLU A 391 39.15 13.96 1.65
C GLU A 391 40.65 14.03 1.98
N PRO A 392 41.33 12.86 2.26
CA PRO A 392 42.76 12.83 2.54
C PRO A 392 43.55 13.33 1.34
N THR A 393 44.33 14.37 1.54
CA THR A 393 45.13 14.97 0.48
C THR A 393 46.35 14.16 0.18
N THR A 394 46.54 13.74 -1.06
CA THR A 394 47.73 13.00 -1.54
C THR A 394 48.53 13.87 -2.48
N THR A 395 49.87 13.74 -2.40
CA THR A 395 50.81 14.41 -3.32
C THR A 395 50.95 13.64 -4.65
N PHE A 396 50.48 12.38 -4.72
CA PHE A 396 50.55 11.54 -5.92
C PHE A 396 49.26 10.74 -6.04
N ASP A 397 48.84 10.46 -7.25
CA ASP A 397 47.73 9.55 -7.52
C ASP A 397 48.10 8.10 -7.10
N ILE A 398 47.62 7.70 -5.92
CA ILE A 398 47.86 6.37 -5.40
C ILE A 398 46.77 5.42 -5.90
N VAL A 399 47.16 4.50 -6.74
CA VAL A 399 46.27 3.38 -7.14
C VAL A 399 46.42 2.29 -6.06
N GLY A 400 45.48 2.26 -5.09
CA GLY A 400 45.44 1.27 -4.01
C GLY A 400 45.11 1.84 -2.64
N GLU A 401 45.00 0.99 -1.60
CA GLU A 401 44.82 1.42 -0.21
C GLU A 401 46.09 2.06 0.37
N MET A 402 45.93 3.22 0.99
CA MET A 402 47.01 3.90 1.70
C MET A 402 47.42 3.12 2.95
N SER A 403 48.72 2.96 3.18
CA SER A 403 49.24 2.42 4.45
C SER A 403 48.86 3.36 5.59
N GLY A 404 48.70 2.85 6.82
CA GLY A 404 48.31 3.67 7.98
C GLY A 404 49.23 4.86 8.28
N LYS A 405 50.50 4.80 7.87
CA LYS A 405 51.45 5.93 7.97
C LYS A 405 51.20 6.99 6.88
N GLN A 406 50.88 6.57 5.67
CA GLN A 406 50.52 7.47 4.56
C GLN A 406 49.23 8.17 4.81
N LEU A 407 48.24 7.46 5.37
CA LEU A 407 46.92 8.04 5.72
C LEU A 407 47.07 9.17 6.77
N LYS A 408 47.89 8.94 7.83
CA LYS A 408 48.13 9.98 8.86
C LYS A 408 48.80 11.22 8.26
N LYS A 409 49.79 11.06 7.38
CA LYS A 409 50.41 12.20 6.71
C LYS A 409 49.41 12.95 5.81
N ALA A 410 48.55 12.22 5.07
CA ALA A 410 47.51 12.82 4.24
C ALA A 410 46.47 13.56 5.06
N GLU A 411 46.08 13.06 6.24
CA GLU A 411 45.19 13.74 7.17
C GLU A 411 45.80 15.02 7.77
N GLU A 412 47.12 14.99 8.10
CA GLU A 412 47.85 16.20 8.59
C GLU A 412 47.94 17.27 7.51
N LEU A 413 48.24 16.88 6.25
CA LEU A 413 48.23 17.80 5.12
C LEU A 413 46.81 18.38 4.88
N THR A 414 45.77 17.55 4.98
CA THR A 414 44.37 18.02 4.86
C THR A 414 44.02 19.03 5.94
N LYS A 415 44.43 18.78 7.17
CA LYS A 415 44.21 19.76 8.27
C LYS A 415 44.94 21.08 8.06
N SER A 416 46.15 21.04 7.51
CA SER A 416 46.87 22.25 7.13
C SER A 416 46.18 23.01 6.00
N ASP A 417 45.81 22.32 4.92
CA ASP A 417 45.03 22.88 3.79
C ASP A 417 43.75 23.55 4.26
N ASN A 418 42.99 22.89 5.16
CA ASN A 418 41.69 23.39 5.67
C ASN A 418 41.81 24.73 6.40
N LYS A 419 42.92 25.00 7.12
CA LYS A 419 43.17 26.29 7.76
C LYS A 419 43.22 27.44 6.72
N PHE A 420 43.82 27.17 5.57
CA PHE A 420 43.90 28.14 4.48
C PHE A 420 42.59 28.25 3.72
N LEU A 421 41.90 27.13 3.50
CA LEU A 421 40.57 27.13 2.90
C LEU A 421 39.57 27.97 3.68
N ASP A 422 39.54 27.87 4.99
CA ASP A 422 38.67 28.69 5.86
C ASP A 422 38.99 30.18 5.80
N ARG A 423 40.28 30.53 5.61
CA ARG A 423 40.73 31.94 5.52
C ARG A 423 40.32 32.60 4.21
N PHE A 424 40.27 31.84 3.11
CA PHE A 424 40.00 32.35 1.75
C PHE A 424 38.59 32.01 1.24
N LYS A 425 37.83 31.24 1.96
CA LYS A 425 36.45 30.85 1.61
C LYS A 425 35.59 32.10 1.34
N GLY A 426 34.86 32.07 0.19
CA GLY A 426 33.99 33.16 -0.22
C GLY A 426 34.68 34.32 -0.95
N LYS A 427 36.00 34.29 -1.13
CA LYS A 427 36.71 35.24 -1.97
C LYS A 427 36.78 34.71 -3.40
N THR A 428 36.14 35.40 -4.34
CA THR A 428 36.00 34.94 -5.75
C THR A 428 37.26 35.13 -6.59
N ASN A 429 38.16 36.05 -6.20
CA ASN A 429 39.34 36.40 -7.01
C ASN A 429 40.66 36.11 -6.27
N THR A 430 40.73 35.04 -5.48
CA THR A 430 41.97 34.65 -4.84
C THR A 430 42.95 34.09 -5.86
N THR A 431 44.16 34.66 -5.92
CA THR A 431 45.26 34.20 -6.79
C THR A 431 46.17 33.22 -6.03
N GLN A 432 46.89 32.38 -6.78
CA GLN A 432 47.86 31.46 -6.21
C GLN A 432 48.93 32.20 -5.36
N GLU A 433 49.42 33.34 -5.87
CA GLU A 433 50.40 34.19 -5.16
C GLU A 433 49.93 34.69 -3.78
N GLU A 434 48.62 34.96 -3.63
CA GLU A 434 48.05 35.39 -2.32
C GLU A 434 48.07 34.24 -1.31
N ILE A 435 47.81 33.01 -1.77
CA ILE A 435 47.83 31.79 -0.95
C ILE A 435 49.29 31.46 -0.59
N GLU A 436 50.26 31.55 -1.53
CA GLU A 436 51.69 31.33 -1.30
C GLU A 436 52.22 32.33 -0.28
N LYS A 437 51.89 33.62 -0.42
CA LYS A 437 52.29 34.64 0.57
C LYS A 437 51.72 34.41 1.96
N ALA A 438 50.52 33.84 2.04
CA ALA A 438 49.89 33.48 3.30
C ALA A 438 50.54 32.21 3.90
N MET A 439 50.93 31.24 3.09
CA MET A 439 51.63 30.00 3.51
C MET A 439 53.05 30.30 3.98
N LYS A 440 53.81 31.14 3.27
CA LYS A 440 55.20 31.57 3.67
C LYS A 440 55.20 32.31 5.02
N LYS A 441 54.09 32.87 5.47
CA LYS A 441 53.96 33.52 6.78
C LYS A 441 53.46 32.58 7.88
N SER A 442 53.12 31.33 7.55
CA SER A 442 52.57 30.36 8.50
C SER A 442 53.65 29.48 9.08
N LYS A 443 53.56 29.19 10.37
CA LYS A 443 54.48 28.25 11.06
C LYS A 443 54.42 26.83 10.50
N ASP A 444 53.34 26.45 9.85
CA ASP A 444 53.12 25.08 9.33
C ASP A 444 54.03 24.81 8.09
N TYR A 445 54.55 25.87 7.41
CA TYR A 445 55.37 25.80 6.20
C TYR A 445 56.75 26.50 6.37
N GLU A 446 57.21 26.74 7.62
CA GLU A 446 58.44 27.48 7.92
C GLU A 446 59.71 26.72 7.43
N ASN A 447 59.65 25.38 7.35
CA ASN A 447 60.74 24.52 6.92
C ASN A 447 60.48 23.85 5.53
N SER A 448 59.49 24.30 4.78
CA SER A 448 59.12 23.70 3.47
C SER A 448 59.86 24.39 2.32
N THR A 449 60.18 23.64 1.27
CA THR A 449 60.83 24.19 0.07
C THR A 449 59.83 25.04 -0.73
N GLU A 450 60.39 25.92 -1.61
CA GLU A 450 59.52 26.77 -2.44
C GLU A 450 58.59 25.94 -3.36
N GLU A 451 59.06 24.84 -3.91
CA GLU A 451 58.28 23.90 -4.73
C GLU A 451 57.16 23.25 -3.91
N GLU A 452 57.38 22.91 -2.64
CA GLU A 452 56.36 22.35 -1.77
C GLU A 452 55.27 23.36 -1.44
N ILE A 453 55.62 24.67 -1.29
CA ILE A 453 54.69 25.73 -1.05
C ILE A 453 53.86 26.02 -2.30
N GLU A 454 54.47 26.02 -3.47
CA GLU A 454 53.80 26.21 -4.76
C GLU A 454 52.79 25.11 -5.04
N THR A 455 53.16 23.84 -4.88
CA THR A 455 52.26 22.71 -5.06
C THR A 455 51.14 22.70 -4.02
N ALA A 456 51.42 23.11 -2.80
CA ALA A 456 50.37 23.21 -1.77
C ALA A 456 49.40 24.35 -2.05
N ALA A 457 49.90 25.50 -2.55
CA ALA A 457 49.06 26.65 -2.90
C ALA A 457 48.15 26.36 -4.11
N GLU A 458 48.70 25.65 -5.13
CA GLU A 458 47.90 25.21 -6.29
C GLU A 458 46.77 24.26 -5.84
N ARG A 459 47.08 23.31 -4.99
CA ARG A 459 46.12 22.35 -4.45
C ARG A 459 45.02 23.02 -3.62
N VAL A 460 45.39 23.96 -2.75
CA VAL A 460 44.41 24.76 -1.97
C VAL A 460 43.56 25.64 -2.89
N LEU A 461 44.16 26.24 -3.91
CA LEU A 461 43.42 27.03 -4.91
C LEU A 461 42.39 26.17 -5.67
N GLU A 462 42.78 24.96 -6.06
CA GLU A 462 41.85 24.01 -6.73
C GLU A 462 40.68 23.62 -5.81
N LYS A 463 40.97 23.27 -4.55
CA LYS A 463 39.94 23.01 -3.53
C LYS A 463 39.04 24.22 -3.30
N LEU A 464 39.62 25.42 -3.24
CA LEU A 464 38.88 26.65 -3.06
C LEU A 464 37.95 26.95 -4.24
N ARG A 465 38.43 26.75 -5.49
CA ARG A 465 37.60 26.86 -6.70
C ARG A 465 36.42 25.87 -6.67
N LYS A 466 36.67 24.62 -6.29
CA LYS A 466 35.62 23.59 -6.15
C LYS A 466 34.59 24.01 -5.09
N ILE A 467 35.03 24.46 -3.91
CA ILE A 467 34.12 24.92 -2.84
C ILE A 467 33.30 26.15 -3.28
N ASN A 468 33.97 27.13 -3.92
CA ASN A 468 33.29 28.36 -4.38
C ASN A 468 32.36 28.11 -5.58
N SER A 469 32.52 27.02 -6.34
CA SER A 469 31.59 26.60 -7.39
C SER A 469 30.38 25.84 -6.87
N GLU A 470 30.39 25.35 -5.62
CA GLU A 470 29.28 24.64 -5.00
C GLU A 470 28.23 25.60 -4.44
N TYR A 471 27.39 26.13 -5.33
CA TYR A 471 26.22 26.94 -5.00
C TYR A 471 25.00 26.46 -5.79
N LEU A 472 23.82 26.82 -5.34
CA LEU A 472 22.56 26.47 -5.97
C LEU A 472 22.49 27.10 -7.38
N SER A 473 22.70 26.26 -8.40
CA SER A 473 22.77 26.70 -9.80
C SER A 473 21.37 26.91 -10.38
N TRP A 474 21.27 27.79 -11.39
CA TRP A 474 20.02 28.00 -12.11
C TRP A 474 19.47 26.70 -12.74
N PHE A 475 20.36 25.78 -13.13
CA PHE A 475 19.99 24.48 -13.67
C PHE A 475 19.27 23.60 -12.62
N GLU A 476 19.70 23.64 -11.37
CA GLU A 476 19.05 22.92 -10.28
C GLU A 476 17.67 23.49 -9.96
N MET A 477 17.48 24.80 -10.13
CA MET A 477 16.14 25.40 -10.03
C MET A 477 15.21 24.93 -11.15
N ILE A 478 15.71 24.83 -12.39
CA ILE A 478 14.93 24.24 -13.50
C ILE A 478 14.62 22.78 -13.20
N LEU A 479 15.58 22.00 -12.71
CA LEU A 479 15.37 20.61 -12.37
C LEU A 479 14.34 20.44 -11.24
N ALA A 480 14.37 21.30 -10.23
CA ALA A 480 13.34 21.37 -9.20
C ALA A 480 11.95 21.65 -9.76
N MET A 481 11.86 22.54 -10.77
CA MET A 481 10.62 22.83 -11.44
C MET A 481 10.12 21.62 -12.27
N VAL A 482 11.01 20.91 -12.94
CA VAL A 482 10.67 19.67 -13.67
C VAL A 482 10.13 18.61 -12.71
N PHE A 483 10.77 18.40 -11.56
CA PHE A 483 10.25 17.48 -10.53
C PHE A 483 8.88 17.91 -9.99
N ALA A 484 8.66 19.21 -9.82
CA ALA A 484 7.37 19.75 -9.42
C ALA A 484 6.27 19.48 -10.46
N ILE A 485 6.58 19.61 -11.77
CA ILE A 485 5.64 19.30 -12.86
C ILE A 485 5.32 17.78 -12.91
N ILE A 486 6.31 16.93 -12.68
CA ILE A 486 6.10 15.47 -12.56
C ILE A 486 5.16 15.18 -11.38
N ALA A 487 5.42 15.77 -10.22
CA ALA A 487 4.59 15.62 -9.03
C ALA A 487 3.15 16.13 -9.21
N TYR A 488 2.96 17.20 -9.99
CA TYR A 488 1.65 17.72 -10.38
C TYR A 488 0.80 16.69 -11.12
N ASN A 489 1.41 15.85 -11.97
CA ASN A 489 0.71 14.84 -12.74
C ASN A 489 0.53 13.50 -12.00
N LEU A 490 1.27 13.29 -10.93
CA LEU A 490 1.28 12.02 -10.17
C LEU A 490 -0.12 11.57 -9.71
N PRO A 491 -1.02 12.42 -9.15
CA PRO A 491 -2.36 12.00 -8.75
C PRO A 491 -3.21 11.50 -9.93
N VAL A 492 -3.07 12.11 -11.12
CA VAL A 492 -3.80 11.69 -12.32
C VAL A 492 -3.25 10.36 -12.85
N TRP A 493 -1.93 10.16 -12.84
CA TRP A 493 -1.33 8.87 -13.20
C TRP A 493 -1.75 7.74 -12.27
N LEU A 494 -1.85 8.02 -10.98
CA LEU A 494 -2.37 7.07 -10.01
C LEU A 494 -3.84 6.72 -10.27
N LEU A 495 -4.68 7.69 -10.63
CA LEU A 495 -6.07 7.44 -11.04
C LEU A 495 -6.14 6.59 -12.32
N PHE A 496 -5.30 6.90 -13.32
CA PHE A 496 -5.22 6.11 -14.55
C PHE A 496 -4.81 4.65 -14.26
N PHE A 497 -3.83 4.46 -13.38
CA PHE A 497 -3.43 3.12 -12.94
C PHE A 497 -4.57 2.39 -12.22
N GLN A 498 -5.31 3.08 -11.34
CA GLN A 498 -6.47 2.52 -10.66
C GLN A 498 -7.58 2.14 -11.64
N ALA A 499 -7.94 3.01 -12.59
CA ALA A 499 -8.93 2.73 -13.61
C ALA A 499 -8.57 1.48 -14.43
N LYS A 500 -7.28 1.35 -14.81
CA LYS A 500 -6.81 0.16 -15.54
C LYS A 500 -6.88 -1.13 -14.71
N MET A 501 -6.61 -1.06 -13.41
CA MET A 501 -6.75 -2.22 -12.53
C MET A 501 -8.22 -2.59 -12.33
N ARG A 502 -9.10 -1.60 -12.19
CA ARG A 502 -10.53 -1.79 -12.01
C ARG A 502 -11.20 -2.52 -13.18
N THR A 503 -10.79 -2.23 -14.42
CA THR A 503 -11.31 -2.94 -15.60
C THR A 503 -11.14 -4.46 -15.47
N MET A 504 -10.09 -4.93 -14.79
CA MET A 504 -9.89 -6.36 -14.51
C MET A 504 -10.82 -6.91 -13.43
N GLU A 505 -11.35 -6.04 -12.57
CA GLU A 505 -12.24 -6.41 -11.45
C GLU A 505 -13.71 -6.36 -11.85
N MET A 506 -14.07 -5.58 -12.88
CA MET A 506 -15.44 -5.50 -13.43
C MET A 506 -15.96 -6.87 -13.89
N GLU A 507 -15.14 -7.60 -14.61
CA GLU A 507 -15.48 -8.96 -15.07
C GLU A 507 -15.84 -9.87 -13.88
N ASN A 508 -15.07 -9.78 -12.80
CA ASN A 508 -15.29 -10.59 -11.60
C ASN A 508 -16.58 -10.22 -10.87
N GLU A 509 -16.91 -8.93 -10.79
CA GLU A 509 -18.14 -8.46 -10.13
C GLU A 509 -19.40 -8.85 -10.96
N VAL A 510 -19.33 -8.74 -12.29
CA VAL A 510 -20.44 -9.19 -13.15
C VAL A 510 -20.67 -10.70 -13.03
N MET A 511 -19.61 -11.51 -12.94
CA MET A 511 -19.76 -12.95 -12.68
C MET A 511 -20.36 -13.24 -11.31
N GLN A 512 -20.09 -12.43 -10.29
CA GLN A 512 -20.74 -12.51 -8.98
C GLN A 512 -22.23 -12.18 -9.10
N PHE A 513 -22.60 -11.16 -9.87
CA PHE A 513 -24.01 -10.84 -10.15
C PHE A 513 -24.74 -12.00 -10.83
N GLN A 514 -24.10 -12.65 -11.80
CA GLN A 514 -24.65 -13.85 -12.44
C GLN A 514 -24.94 -14.94 -11.41
N THR A 515 -24.04 -15.18 -10.48
CA THR A 515 -24.25 -16.18 -9.41
C THR A 515 -25.42 -15.79 -8.50
N ILE A 516 -25.55 -14.52 -8.11
CA ILE A 516 -26.64 -14.01 -7.29
C ILE A 516 -27.98 -14.19 -8.03
N ILE A 517 -28.05 -13.83 -9.31
CA ILE A 517 -29.27 -14.00 -10.12
C ILE A 517 -29.66 -15.48 -10.21
N LEU A 518 -28.68 -16.37 -10.46
CA LEU A 518 -28.92 -17.83 -10.49
C LEU A 518 -29.46 -18.38 -9.17
N MET A 519 -29.08 -17.79 -8.03
CA MET A 519 -29.63 -18.14 -6.72
C MET A 519 -31.06 -17.67 -6.53
N LEU A 520 -31.37 -16.44 -6.96
CA LEU A 520 -32.64 -15.78 -6.71
C LEU A 520 -33.74 -16.18 -7.71
N MET A 521 -33.41 -16.40 -8.99
CA MET A 521 -34.40 -16.59 -10.06
C MET A 521 -35.32 -17.80 -9.86
N ARG A 522 -34.97 -18.74 -8.98
CA ARG A 522 -35.72 -19.94 -8.66
C ARG A 522 -36.53 -19.84 -7.36
N ILE A 523 -36.36 -18.75 -6.62
CA ILE A 523 -37.12 -18.49 -5.39
C ILE A 523 -38.48 -17.91 -5.77
N GLU A 524 -39.56 -18.38 -5.13
CA GLU A 524 -40.89 -17.85 -5.37
C GLU A 524 -40.99 -16.38 -4.98
N ARG A 525 -41.82 -15.63 -5.71
CA ARG A 525 -42.12 -14.22 -5.47
C ARG A 525 -40.95 -13.25 -5.61
N VAL A 526 -39.78 -13.71 -6.05
CA VAL A 526 -38.69 -12.80 -6.40
C VAL A 526 -39.07 -12.06 -7.67
N ASN A 527 -38.99 -10.75 -7.63
CA ASN A 527 -39.21 -9.83 -8.75
C ASN A 527 -37.90 -9.16 -9.17
N VAL A 528 -37.92 -8.39 -10.25
CA VAL A 528 -36.74 -7.69 -10.76
C VAL A 528 -36.22 -6.65 -9.76
N GLU A 529 -37.10 -5.97 -9.05
CA GLU A 529 -36.77 -4.99 -8.02
C GLU A 529 -35.93 -5.62 -6.89
N MET A 530 -36.39 -6.74 -6.34
CA MET A 530 -35.64 -7.50 -5.34
C MET A 530 -34.28 -7.96 -5.85
N ILE A 531 -34.20 -8.39 -7.11
CA ILE A 531 -32.89 -8.72 -7.72
C ILE A 531 -31.98 -7.50 -7.75
N LEU A 532 -32.50 -6.32 -8.16
CA LEU A 532 -31.70 -5.08 -8.18
C LEU A 532 -31.24 -4.65 -6.80
N GLU A 533 -32.08 -4.74 -5.77
CA GLU A 533 -31.70 -4.48 -4.38
C GLU A 533 -30.57 -5.42 -3.92
N TRP A 534 -30.69 -6.71 -4.27
CA TRP A 534 -29.62 -7.67 -3.99
C TRP A 534 -28.33 -7.30 -4.72
N LEU A 535 -28.40 -6.97 -6.01
CA LEU A 535 -27.23 -6.52 -6.76
C LEU A 535 -26.62 -5.24 -6.15
N GLU A 536 -27.44 -4.31 -5.66
CA GLU A 536 -26.97 -3.11 -4.95
C GLU A 536 -26.18 -3.44 -3.70
N ARG A 537 -26.71 -4.34 -2.85
CA ARG A 537 -26.08 -4.79 -1.59
C ARG A 537 -24.70 -5.42 -1.79
N TYR A 538 -24.51 -6.10 -2.92
CA TYR A 538 -23.26 -6.81 -3.25
C TYR A 538 -22.35 -6.04 -4.19
N SER A 539 -22.85 -4.98 -4.81
CA SER A 539 -22.08 -4.19 -5.76
C SER A 539 -21.02 -3.34 -5.06
N ASN A 540 -19.87 -3.26 -5.69
CA ASN A 540 -18.78 -2.35 -5.31
C ASN A 540 -18.48 -1.37 -6.46
N ILE A 541 -18.22 -1.92 -7.63
CA ILE A 541 -17.86 -1.18 -8.83
C ILE A 541 -19.10 -0.54 -9.47
N PHE A 542 -20.16 -1.32 -9.58
CA PHE A 542 -21.41 -0.90 -10.20
C PHE A 542 -22.43 -0.35 -9.20
N ARG A 543 -22.03 -0.11 -7.95
CA ARG A 543 -22.93 0.32 -6.89
C ARG A 543 -23.71 1.61 -7.24
N GLU A 544 -23.01 2.64 -7.74
CA GLU A 544 -23.65 3.93 -8.04
C GLU A 544 -24.72 3.84 -9.15
N PRO A 545 -24.46 3.18 -10.30
CA PRO A 545 -25.51 2.96 -11.31
C PRO A 545 -26.69 2.12 -10.79
N ILE A 546 -26.42 1.06 -10.02
CA ILE A 546 -27.45 0.17 -9.48
C ILE A 546 -28.30 0.91 -8.44
N THR A 547 -27.67 1.61 -7.47
CA THR A 547 -28.40 2.44 -6.47
C THR A 547 -29.31 3.45 -7.15
N ARG A 548 -28.87 4.08 -8.22
CA ARG A 548 -29.68 5.05 -8.97
C ARG A 548 -30.86 4.38 -9.66
N CYS A 549 -30.65 3.20 -10.23
CA CYS A 549 -31.69 2.39 -10.82
C CYS A 549 -32.74 1.96 -9.78
N VAL A 550 -32.32 1.44 -8.62
CA VAL A 550 -33.22 1.06 -7.51
C VAL A 550 -34.07 2.24 -7.06
N ASN A 551 -33.45 3.41 -6.84
CA ASN A 551 -34.18 4.61 -6.40
C ASN A 551 -35.20 5.13 -7.43
N ASN A 552 -34.99 4.90 -8.72
CA ASN A 552 -35.88 5.35 -9.80
C ASN A 552 -36.83 4.24 -10.26
N TYR A 553 -36.69 3.00 -9.77
CA TYR A 553 -37.39 1.84 -10.28
C TYR A 553 -38.91 1.93 -10.19
N GLU A 554 -39.46 2.39 -9.07
CA GLU A 554 -40.91 2.58 -8.87
C GLU A 554 -41.54 3.59 -9.85
N SER A 555 -40.73 4.58 -10.31
CA SER A 555 -41.20 5.64 -11.23
C SER A 555 -41.30 5.15 -12.67
N GLY A 556 -40.52 4.13 -13.06
CA GLY A 556 -40.54 3.54 -14.40
C GLY A 556 -39.47 2.46 -14.50
N PRO A 557 -39.85 1.18 -14.30
CA PRO A 557 -38.90 0.07 -14.25
C PRO A 557 -38.01 -0.07 -15.49
N TRP A 558 -38.60 0.05 -16.69
CA TRP A 558 -37.88 -0.09 -17.95
C TRP A 558 -36.95 1.08 -18.20
N GLU A 559 -37.40 2.30 -17.94
CA GLU A 559 -36.64 3.53 -18.09
C GLU A 559 -35.44 3.60 -17.12
N ALA A 560 -35.66 3.15 -15.88
CA ALA A 560 -34.59 3.09 -14.87
C ALA A 560 -33.47 2.11 -15.27
N LEU A 561 -33.85 0.96 -15.88
CA LEU A 561 -32.88 -0.01 -16.41
C LEU A 561 -32.16 0.53 -17.66
N GLU A 562 -32.86 1.27 -18.54
CA GLU A 562 -32.22 1.88 -19.73
C GLU A 562 -31.23 2.99 -19.33
N GLU A 563 -31.59 3.83 -18.34
CA GLU A 563 -30.65 4.82 -17.77
C GLU A 563 -29.40 4.16 -17.15
N MET A 564 -29.60 3.04 -16.43
CA MET A 564 -28.49 2.26 -15.89
C MET A 564 -27.59 1.69 -17.00
N LYS A 565 -28.14 1.25 -18.13
CA LYS A 565 -27.42 0.76 -19.29
C LYS A 565 -26.56 1.84 -19.93
N ASP A 566 -27.08 3.06 -20.05
CA ASP A 566 -26.34 4.22 -20.58
C ASP A 566 -25.20 4.66 -19.62
N ASP A 567 -25.38 4.47 -18.33
CA ASP A 567 -24.37 4.79 -17.31
C ASP A 567 -23.16 3.84 -17.30
N VAL A 568 -23.31 2.64 -17.90
CA VAL A 568 -22.31 1.57 -17.81
C VAL A 568 -21.74 1.23 -19.19
N ASN A 569 -20.42 1.33 -19.35
CA ASN A 569 -19.70 0.97 -20.59
C ASN A 569 -19.10 -0.45 -20.54
N TYR A 570 -19.77 -1.43 -19.92
CA TYR A 570 -19.26 -2.80 -19.81
C TYR A 570 -20.26 -3.78 -20.41
N LYS A 571 -19.89 -4.44 -21.50
CA LYS A 571 -20.79 -5.25 -22.34
C LYS A 571 -21.47 -6.39 -21.62
N GLU A 572 -20.75 -7.10 -20.77
CA GLU A 572 -21.28 -8.23 -20.03
C GLU A 572 -22.33 -7.80 -18.99
N PHE A 573 -22.15 -6.63 -18.37
CA PHE A 573 -23.15 -6.07 -17.47
C PHE A 573 -24.38 -5.55 -18.25
N ILE A 574 -24.17 -4.93 -19.41
CA ILE A 574 -25.25 -4.49 -20.30
C ILE A 574 -26.16 -5.68 -20.67
N ARG A 575 -25.60 -6.85 -20.99
CA ARG A 575 -26.40 -8.07 -21.26
C ARG A 575 -27.26 -8.49 -20.07
N LEU A 576 -26.72 -8.41 -18.83
CA LEU A 576 -27.51 -8.69 -17.64
C LEU A 576 -28.66 -7.69 -17.48
N ILE A 577 -28.44 -6.41 -17.77
CA ILE A 577 -29.50 -5.39 -17.73
C ILE A 577 -30.56 -5.68 -18.80
N GLU A 578 -30.17 -6.09 -20.01
CA GLU A 578 -31.09 -6.48 -21.09
C GLU A 578 -31.96 -7.67 -20.69
N SER A 579 -31.40 -8.67 -20.00
CA SER A 579 -32.19 -9.79 -19.45
C SER A 579 -33.15 -9.35 -18.33
N LEU A 580 -32.74 -8.39 -17.49
CA LEU A 580 -33.64 -7.77 -16.48
C LEU A 580 -34.77 -6.97 -17.14
N GLN A 581 -34.48 -6.22 -18.22
CA GLN A 581 -35.51 -5.52 -19.01
C GLN A 581 -36.52 -6.51 -19.62
N ALA A 582 -36.06 -7.63 -20.18
CA ALA A 582 -36.94 -8.67 -20.70
C ALA A 582 -37.85 -9.25 -19.61
N ALA A 583 -37.34 -9.40 -18.39
CA ALA A 583 -38.14 -9.87 -17.25
C ALA A 583 -39.19 -8.84 -16.78
N VAL A 584 -38.94 -7.54 -16.96
CA VAL A 584 -39.93 -6.48 -16.70
C VAL A 584 -41.05 -6.51 -17.76
N GLU A 585 -40.73 -6.88 -19.02
CA GLU A 585 -41.71 -6.92 -20.14
C GLU A 585 -42.59 -8.18 -20.18
N LYS A 586 -42.71 -8.95 -19.11
CA LYS A 586 -43.56 -10.15 -18.94
C LYS A 586 -42.92 -11.50 -19.24
N ILE A 587 -41.63 -11.58 -19.43
CA ILE A 587 -40.97 -12.88 -19.50
C ILE A 587 -40.66 -13.33 -18.05
N PRO A 588 -41.01 -14.56 -17.64
CA PRO A 588 -40.61 -15.07 -16.34
C PRO A 588 -39.08 -14.93 -16.12
N ILE A 589 -38.65 -14.54 -14.93
CA ILE A 589 -37.23 -14.31 -14.63
C ILE A 589 -36.38 -15.55 -15.00
N ALA A 590 -36.87 -16.75 -14.69
CA ALA A 590 -36.20 -18.00 -15.02
C ALA A 590 -35.99 -18.22 -16.54
N GLU A 591 -36.90 -17.72 -17.38
CA GLU A 591 -36.79 -17.77 -18.85
C GLU A 591 -35.89 -16.65 -19.37
N ALA A 592 -35.95 -15.45 -18.79
CA ALA A 592 -35.07 -14.33 -19.15
C ALA A 592 -33.58 -14.61 -18.89
N PHE A 593 -33.29 -15.54 -17.96
CA PHE A 593 -31.94 -15.99 -17.61
C PHE A 593 -31.68 -17.48 -17.91
N ASP A 594 -32.43 -18.09 -18.85
CA ASP A 594 -32.30 -19.49 -19.21
C ASP A 594 -30.90 -19.84 -19.76
N GLU A 595 -30.30 -18.96 -20.56
CA GLU A 595 -28.92 -19.07 -21.05
C GLU A 595 -27.93 -19.20 -19.89
N LEU A 596 -28.11 -18.39 -18.83
CA LEU A 596 -27.25 -18.35 -17.66
C LEU A 596 -27.32 -19.64 -16.84
N ASP A 597 -28.51 -20.26 -16.74
CA ASP A 597 -28.71 -21.53 -16.03
C ASP A 597 -28.21 -22.72 -16.84
N SER A 598 -28.44 -22.74 -18.16
CA SER A 598 -27.99 -23.81 -19.04
C SER A 598 -26.47 -23.86 -19.21
N GLU A 599 -25.79 -22.72 -19.15
CA GLU A 599 -24.33 -22.59 -19.28
C GLU A 599 -23.60 -22.43 -17.95
N ARG A 600 -24.23 -22.73 -16.82
CA ARG A 600 -23.71 -22.52 -15.49
C ARG A 600 -22.28 -23.05 -15.27
N ASP A 601 -22.03 -24.31 -15.65
CA ASP A 601 -20.71 -24.92 -15.47
C ASP A 601 -19.66 -24.25 -16.35
N TYR A 602 -20.04 -23.78 -17.54
CA TYR A 602 -19.19 -22.99 -18.40
C TYR A 602 -18.83 -21.63 -17.75
N TYR A 603 -19.80 -20.93 -17.16
CA TYR A 603 -19.53 -19.66 -16.48
C TYR A 603 -18.64 -19.83 -15.25
N GLN A 604 -18.80 -20.92 -14.48
CA GLN A 604 -17.91 -21.22 -13.35
C GLN A 604 -16.47 -21.49 -13.80
N GLU A 605 -16.27 -22.30 -14.85
CA GLU A 605 -14.93 -22.58 -15.39
C GLU A 605 -14.32 -21.32 -16.02
N ARG A 606 -15.11 -20.51 -16.73
CA ARG A 606 -14.70 -19.22 -17.25
C ARG A 606 -14.24 -18.27 -16.14
N ARG A 607 -14.93 -18.23 -15.02
CA ARG A 607 -14.56 -17.43 -13.85
C ARG A 607 -13.23 -17.87 -13.25
N LYS A 608 -13.03 -19.14 -13.10
CA LYS A 608 -11.78 -19.74 -12.64
C LYS A 608 -10.61 -19.36 -13.56
N GLU A 609 -10.82 -19.46 -14.86
CA GLU A 609 -9.82 -19.07 -15.86
C GLU A 609 -9.57 -17.54 -15.85
N SER A 610 -10.61 -16.72 -15.74
CA SER A 610 -10.47 -15.25 -15.61
C SER A 610 -9.66 -14.87 -14.38
N ASN A 611 -9.94 -15.50 -13.22
CA ASN A 611 -9.15 -15.30 -12.00
C ASN A 611 -7.66 -15.70 -12.21
N ASN A 612 -7.38 -16.82 -12.88
CA ASN A 612 -6.02 -17.24 -13.19
C ASN A 612 -5.30 -16.23 -14.11
N ARG A 613 -5.99 -15.72 -15.13
CA ARG A 613 -5.46 -14.67 -16.02
C ARG A 613 -5.19 -13.36 -15.27
N LEU A 614 -6.10 -12.97 -14.38
CA LEU A 614 -5.93 -11.77 -13.55
C LEU A 614 -4.71 -11.91 -12.65
N ILE A 615 -4.56 -13.05 -11.96
CA ILE A 615 -3.42 -13.34 -11.09
C ILE A 615 -2.11 -13.31 -11.90
N SER A 616 -2.10 -13.95 -13.08
CA SER A 616 -0.93 -13.99 -13.97
C SER A 616 -0.54 -12.60 -14.46
N LYS A 617 -1.51 -11.78 -14.90
CA LYS A 617 -1.27 -10.39 -15.35
C LYS A 617 -0.79 -9.51 -14.20
N LYS A 618 -1.48 -9.51 -13.06
CA LYS A 618 -1.05 -8.79 -11.86
C LYS A 618 0.36 -9.24 -11.43
N GLY A 619 0.61 -10.56 -11.43
CA GLY A 619 1.91 -11.14 -11.09
C GLY A 619 3.04 -10.73 -12.04
N MET A 620 2.80 -10.70 -13.34
CA MET A 620 3.79 -10.26 -14.34
C MET A 620 4.15 -8.79 -14.13
N ILE A 621 3.16 -7.92 -14.03
CA ILE A 621 3.37 -6.48 -13.75
C ILE A 621 4.09 -6.31 -12.42
N GLY A 622 3.68 -7.05 -11.39
CA GLY A 622 4.29 -7.03 -10.06
C GLY A 622 5.76 -7.44 -10.08
N LYS A 623 6.13 -8.47 -10.87
CA LYS A 623 7.53 -8.87 -11.04
C LYS A 623 8.38 -7.76 -11.66
N VAL A 624 7.92 -7.15 -12.76
CA VAL A 624 8.64 -6.03 -13.40
C VAL A 624 8.85 -4.88 -12.42
N ILE A 625 7.78 -4.48 -11.71
CA ILE A 625 7.85 -3.39 -10.73
C ILE A 625 8.72 -3.77 -9.51
N GLY A 626 8.54 -4.98 -8.97
CA GLY A 626 9.25 -5.42 -7.77
C GLY A 626 10.77 -5.59 -7.97
N PHE A 627 11.20 -6.01 -9.17
CA PHE A 627 12.63 -6.15 -9.49
C PHE A 627 13.30 -4.85 -9.97
N ALA A 628 12.53 -3.83 -10.39
CA ALA A 628 13.08 -2.58 -10.90
C ALA A 628 14.07 -1.89 -9.92
N PRO A 629 13.83 -1.80 -8.60
CA PRO A 629 14.78 -1.23 -7.66
C PRO A 629 16.09 -2.03 -7.56
N MET A 630 16.01 -3.36 -7.69
CA MET A 630 17.18 -4.22 -7.66
C MET A 630 18.06 -4.04 -8.89
N VAL A 631 17.43 -3.91 -10.06
CA VAL A 631 18.15 -3.56 -11.31
C VAL A 631 18.77 -2.16 -11.18
N GLY A 632 18.05 -1.19 -10.64
CA GLY A 632 18.57 0.15 -10.36
C GLY A 632 19.80 0.13 -9.45
N LEU A 633 19.78 -0.70 -8.40
CA LEU A 633 20.92 -0.87 -7.48
C LEU A 633 22.14 -1.47 -8.20
N PHE A 634 21.99 -2.63 -8.85
CA PHE A 634 23.12 -3.31 -9.46
C PHE A 634 23.64 -2.58 -10.69
N VAL A 635 22.77 -2.18 -11.60
CA VAL A 635 23.18 -1.51 -12.84
C VAL A 635 23.52 -0.04 -12.59
N GLY A 636 22.61 0.71 -11.97
CA GLY A 636 22.75 2.15 -11.81
C GLY A 636 23.74 2.57 -10.74
N TYR A 637 23.82 1.85 -9.62
CA TYR A 637 24.66 2.23 -8.49
C TYR A 637 26.01 1.52 -8.44
N LEU A 638 26.09 0.27 -8.94
CA LEU A 638 27.33 -0.50 -8.89
C LEU A 638 28.05 -0.54 -10.25
N ILE A 639 27.40 -1.10 -11.30
CA ILE A 639 28.08 -1.38 -12.57
C ILE A 639 28.41 -0.09 -13.32
N VAL A 640 27.45 0.80 -13.52
CA VAL A 640 27.65 2.03 -14.31
C VAL A 640 28.75 2.92 -13.71
N PRO A 641 28.74 3.24 -12.40
CA PRO A 641 29.81 4.03 -11.81
C PRO A 641 31.18 3.35 -11.88
N LEU A 642 31.24 2.05 -11.63
CA LEU A 642 32.51 1.28 -11.63
C LEU A 642 33.11 1.27 -13.04
N VAL A 643 32.33 1.01 -14.08
CA VAL A 643 32.82 0.97 -15.46
C VAL A 643 33.18 2.38 -15.95
N PHE A 644 32.30 3.38 -15.73
CA PHE A 644 32.50 4.74 -16.22
C PHE A 644 33.72 5.40 -15.55
N ILE A 645 33.84 5.32 -14.23
CA ILE A 645 34.94 5.92 -13.49
C ILE A 645 36.23 5.12 -13.74
N GLY A 646 36.14 3.80 -13.87
CA GLY A 646 37.30 2.95 -14.23
C GLY A 646 37.88 3.34 -15.60
N LEU A 647 37.03 3.52 -16.61
CA LEU A 647 37.48 4.00 -17.93
C LEU A 647 38.08 5.40 -17.86
N MET A 648 37.45 6.32 -17.09
CA MET A 648 37.94 7.69 -16.91
C MET A 648 39.32 7.72 -16.20
N SER A 649 39.48 6.90 -15.16
CA SER A 649 40.77 6.73 -14.44
C SER A 649 41.87 6.13 -15.33
N MET A 650 41.54 5.14 -16.16
CA MET A 650 42.47 4.61 -17.16
C MET A 650 42.89 5.68 -18.17
N THR A 651 41.97 6.46 -18.68
CA THR A 651 42.25 7.52 -19.65
C THR A 651 43.14 8.62 -19.04
N SER A 652 42.88 9.05 -17.81
CA SER A 652 43.72 10.03 -17.09
C SER A 652 45.12 9.51 -16.84
N SER A 653 45.26 8.25 -16.40
CA SER A 653 46.56 7.63 -16.21
C SER A 653 47.35 7.49 -17.52
N PHE A 654 46.70 7.17 -18.64
CA PHE A 654 47.29 7.13 -19.95
C PHE A 654 47.81 8.50 -20.42
N ASN A 655 47.00 9.55 -20.20
CA ASN A 655 47.39 10.91 -20.54
C ASN A 655 48.55 11.42 -19.69
N SER A 656 48.59 11.10 -18.39
CA SER A 656 49.70 11.47 -17.53
C SER A 656 51.01 10.71 -17.89
N MET A 657 50.94 9.45 -18.30
CA MET A 657 52.08 8.71 -18.81
C MET A 657 52.57 9.29 -20.17
N SER A 658 51.68 9.67 -21.05
CA SER A 658 52.01 10.27 -22.35
C SER A 658 52.62 11.68 -22.23
N SER A 659 52.35 12.39 -21.14
CA SER A 659 52.92 13.73 -20.87
C SER A 659 54.31 13.64 -20.19
N MET A 660 54.66 12.49 -19.64
CA MET A 660 56.00 12.20 -19.04
C MET A 660 56.99 11.57 -20.02
N ALA A 661 56.53 11.07 -21.19
CA ALA A 661 57.34 10.55 -22.28
C ALA A 661 57.60 11.66 -23.32
#